data_bd93f1926705e6846147dc945a40379a
#
_entry.id   bd93f1926705e6846147dc945a40379a
#
_cell.length_a   1.000
_cell.length_b   1.000
_cell.length_c   1.000
_cell.angle_alpha   90.00
_cell.angle_beta   90.00
_cell.angle_gamma   90.00
#
_symmetry.space_group_name_H-M   'P 1'
#
loop_
_entity.id
_entity.type
_entity.pdbx_description
1 polymer ?
#
loop_
_entity_poly.entity_id
_entity_poly.type
_entity_poly.pdbx_seq_one_letter_code
_entity_poly.pdbx_strand_id
1 'polypeptide(L)'
;MIAPKRMAIRGGEPQESPQRQAQIANVTDNIDEKLYNRQLYVLGHDGMRRMQKCSILLVGLGGLGIEIAKNLALAGVKSLTLHDNRTVEQSDLCSQFYCTEEDIGKNRAQVSKERLTDLNQYVKIDVLEGDCGPDDIKNFSLVICTDACFGECVLVNDACRELGISFIMAQTRGLYGNVFVDLGPEFTVTDTNGENPSQAMISLISQEAEGVVSTLDEQRHGLEDGDYVTFSEVQGMTELNGAEPVRVKVLGPYTFSIGDTTKFHAHTGGGYVRQVKRPFKVAFKSLRESIVDPEFTVSDFAKMERQQQLLMAFQAVDSFYAQVDLLPRPGKKDDADAVVELARQFNQDLSVDGKLVSRKLVEEVDEALVRRLAHGAAGTLAPMCSVIGSIAAQEAVKACTGKFMPIRQWFMFDAEEAYPEDMEKMGTEEFWPDGTRYDPQVVVLGKTVQERLMNLRYMLVGAGAIGCEALKNFALMGVGCGPKGQVHVTDMDSIERSNLNRQFLFRESDVQQLKSVAAARKAKEMNPELRVVAHSSKVGPETEGEFDDGFFEGLDGVFNALDNVPARMYMDQRCVFFRKPLLDSGTLGTKGNVQVVIPHQSVSYSSSSDPPEKAIPICTLKNFPNAIEHTIQWARDDFEGVFKQSVDDAATYVESPEAFLDRLRAQPGSAQSTIQGVARHVGKGQWPHSFKDCLLWARARFQDLFHNNIAQLLTSFPLDMVTSGGTPFWSGAKRPPSPLLFDAADPSHLAFVLAAARLRAANFGVA
;
A
#
# COMPACT_ATOMS: atom_id res chain seq x y z
N MET A 1 35.37 11.55 23.33
CA MET A 1 36.05 12.60 22.54
C MET A 1 37.16 11.92 21.76
N ILE A 2 36.93 11.56 20.52
CA ILE A 2 37.98 11.16 19.57
C ILE A 2 37.74 12.00 18.33
N ALA A 3 38.69 12.85 18.02
CA ALA A 3 38.67 13.76 16.88
C ALA A 3 38.93 13.00 15.57
N PRO A 4 38.31 13.38 14.44
CA PRO A 4 38.51 12.73 13.17
C PRO A 4 39.84 13.16 12.53
N LYS A 5 40.60 12.19 12.01
CA LYS A 5 41.75 12.42 11.14
C LYS A 5 41.28 12.71 9.72
N ARG A 6 41.68 13.84 9.19
CA ARG A 6 41.56 14.22 7.77
C ARG A 6 42.48 13.39 6.90
N MET A 7 41.97 12.93 5.75
CA MET A 7 42.85 12.59 4.63
C MET A 7 42.23 12.90 3.28
N ALA A 8 43.07 13.31 2.35
CA ALA A 8 42.78 14.04 1.14
C ALA A 8 42.50 13.16 -0.10
N ILE A 9 41.84 13.79 -1.04
CA ILE A 9 41.30 13.38 -2.34
C ILE A 9 42.38 12.94 -3.34
N ARG A 10 42.10 11.93 -4.17
CA ARG A 10 42.27 11.91 -5.65
C ARG A 10 41.87 10.55 -6.26
N GLY A 11 41.10 10.61 -7.36
CA GLY A 11 41.10 9.58 -8.39
C GLY A 11 39.74 9.31 -9.10
N GLY A 12 39.58 9.88 -10.25
CA GLY A 12 38.95 9.50 -11.51
C GLY A 12 37.61 8.70 -11.51
N GLU A 13 36.53 9.38 -11.92
CA GLU A 13 35.24 8.77 -12.25
C GLU A 13 35.30 7.97 -13.53
N PRO A 14 34.59 6.80 -13.65
CA PRO A 14 34.28 6.19 -14.94
C PRO A 14 33.16 6.99 -15.62
N GLN A 15 33.42 7.49 -16.82
CA GLN A 15 32.44 8.24 -17.63
C GLN A 15 31.25 7.33 -18.01
N GLU A 16 30.07 7.71 -17.54
CA GLU A 16 28.80 7.13 -17.99
C GLU A 16 28.57 7.37 -19.48
N SER A 17 27.93 6.41 -20.16
CA SER A 17 27.67 6.51 -21.60
C SER A 17 26.77 7.71 -21.93
N PRO A 18 27.00 8.42 -23.05
CA PRO A 18 26.20 9.58 -23.47
C PRO A 18 24.70 9.29 -23.64
N GLN A 19 24.34 8.04 -23.93
CA GLN A 19 22.94 7.63 -24.05
C GLN A 19 22.20 7.59 -22.71
N ARG A 20 22.89 7.22 -21.63
CA ARG A 20 22.32 7.20 -20.27
C ARG A 20 22.12 8.62 -19.72
N GLN A 21 23.09 9.51 -19.97
CA GLN A 21 22.97 10.93 -19.60
C GLN A 21 21.85 11.65 -20.36
N ALA A 22 21.63 11.31 -21.65
CA ALA A 22 20.55 11.86 -22.44
C ALA A 22 19.16 11.37 -22.00
N GLN A 23 19.04 10.13 -21.50
CA GLN A 23 17.79 9.62 -20.94
C GLN A 23 17.44 10.28 -19.60
N ILE A 24 18.42 10.51 -18.74
CA ILE A 24 18.22 11.19 -17.44
C ILE A 24 17.89 12.68 -17.63
N ALA A 25 18.50 13.35 -18.62
CA ALA A 25 18.25 14.76 -18.88
C ALA A 25 16.85 15.07 -19.48
N ASN A 26 16.21 14.09 -20.13
CA ASN A 26 14.86 14.25 -20.73
C ASN A 26 13.71 13.83 -19.79
N VAL A 27 13.97 13.42 -18.54
CA VAL A 27 12.97 12.90 -17.59
C VAL A 27 12.16 14.01 -16.89
N THR A 28 12.44 15.29 -17.11
CA THR A 28 11.87 16.35 -16.29
C THR A 28 10.39 16.67 -16.52
N ASP A 29 9.71 16.12 -17.55
CA ASP A 29 8.28 16.42 -17.78
C ASP A 29 7.37 15.21 -18.12
N ASN A 30 7.89 14.00 -18.27
CA ASN A 30 7.08 12.87 -18.70
C ASN A 30 7.19 11.67 -17.73
N ILE A 31 6.19 11.51 -16.86
CA ILE A 31 6.07 10.34 -15.97
C ILE A 31 5.69 9.13 -16.81
N ASP A 32 6.39 8.00 -16.66
CA ASP A 32 6.00 6.72 -17.29
C ASP A 32 4.70 6.21 -16.64
N GLU A 33 3.56 6.61 -17.23
CA GLU A 33 2.23 6.25 -16.71
C GLU A 33 1.95 4.74 -16.75
N LYS A 34 2.62 3.99 -17.64
CA LYS A 34 2.47 2.53 -17.70
C LYS A 34 3.15 1.85 -16.51
N LEU A 35 4.30 2.36 -16.09
CA LEU A 35 5.01 1.85 -14.92
C LEU A 35 4.35 2.34 -13.63
N TYR A 36 4.08 3.64 -13.50
CA TYR A 36 3.66 4.28 -12.24
C TYR A 36 2.14 4.45 -12.09
N ASN A 37 1.31 3.74 -12.89
CA ASN A 37 -0.15 3.91 -12.87
C ASN A 37 -0.76 3.76 -11.46
N ARG A 38 -0.26 2.84 -10.64
CA ARG A 38 -0.76 2.63 -9.27
C ARG A 38 -0.38 3.76 -8.33
N GLN A 39 0.85 4.27 -8.43
CA GLN A 39 1.29 5.43 -7.66
C GLN A 39 0.54 6.69 -8.09
N LEU A 40 0.33 6.89 -9.40
CA LEU A 40 -0.43 8.01 -9.93
C LEU A 40 -1.87 8.03 -9.41
N TYR A 41 -2.50 6.84 -9.27
CA TYR A 41 -3.83 6.74 -8.69
C TYR A 41 -3.89 7.26 -7.25
N VAL A 42 -2.86 7.00 -6.44
CA VAL A 42 -2.79 7.38 -5.02
C VAL A 42 -2.21 8.77 -4.83
N LEU A 43 -1.06 9.07 -5.46
CA LEU A 43 -0.30 10.31 -5.23
C LEU A 43 -0.73 11.45 -6.16
N GLY A 44 -1.31 11.12 -7.31
CA GLY A 44 -1.58 12.08 -8.38
C GLY A 44 -0.30 12.54 -9.10
N HIS A 45 -0.46 13.28 -10.20
CA HIS A 45 0.66 13.79 -10.97
C HIS A 45 1.53 14.77 -10.17
N ASP A 46 0.94 15.63 -9.34
CA ASP A 46 1.70 16.63 -8.56
C ASP A 46 2.54 15.97 -7.47
N GLY A 47 2.02 14.95 -6.78
CA GLY A 47 2.79 14.16 -5.81
C GLY A 47 3.97 13.46 -6.47
N MET A 48 3.74 12.82 -7.62
CA MET A 48 4.81 12.16 -8.39
C MET A 48 5.86 13.14 -8.87
N ARG A 49 5.49 14.31 -9.39
CA ARG A 49 6.45 15.37 -9.81
C ARG A 49 7.30 15.88 -8.64
N ARG A 50 6.71 16.02 -7.44
CA ARG A 50 7.46 16.39 -6.23
C ARG A 50 8.44 15.30 -5.85
N MET A 51 8.02 14.04 -5.83
CA MET A 51 8.87 12.90 -5.51
C MET A 51 10.06 12.77 -6.48
N GLN A 52 9.84 12.98 -7.78
CA GLN A 52 10.90 12.98 -8.80
C GLN A 52 11.88 14.16 -8.70
N LYS A 53 11.69 15.09 -7.78
CA LYS A 53 12.64 16.17 -7.46
C LYS A 53 13.45 15.88 -6.20
N CYS A 54 13.04 14.90 -5.38
CA CYS A 54 13.66 14.62 -4.10
C CYS A 54 14.93 13.77 -4.24
N SER A 55 16.03 14.26 -3.70
CA SER A 55 17.29 13.54 -3.55
C SER A 55 17.43 13.11 -2.09
N ILE A 56 17.66 11.82 -1.85
CA ILE A 56 17.65 11.21 -0.52
C ILE A 56 19.04 10.64 -0.21
N LEU A 57 19.55 10.91 0.98
CA LEU A 57 20.70 10.22 1.56
C LEU A 57 20.20 9.17 2.55
N LEU A 58 20.64 7.94 2.37
CA LEU A 58 20.36 6.83 3.28
C LEU A 58 21.65 6.33 3.91
N VAL A 59 21.72 6.45 5.23
CA VAL A 59 22.88 6.04 6.04
C VAL A 59 22.56 4.74 6.75
N GLY A 60 23.41 3.72 6.55
CA GLY A 60 23.23 2.37 7.04
C GLY A 60 22.51 1.46 6.04
N LEU A 61 23.14 0.38 5.60
CA LEU A 61 22.66 -0.58 4.60
C LEU A 61 22.56 -2.02 5.12
N GLY A 62 22.28 -2.16 6.42
CA GLY A 62 21.84 -3.44 6.98
C GLY A 62 20.46 -3.84 6.47
N GLY A 63 19.83 -4.85 7.08
CA GLY A 63 18.49 -5.33 6.70
C GLY A 63 17.42 -4.22 6.67
N LEU A 64 17.44 -3.30 7.64
CA LEU A 64 16.54 -2.17 7.72
C LEU A 64 16.77 -1.16 6.58
N GLY A 65 18.02 -0.78 6.35
CA GLY A 65 18.36 0.20 5.31
C GLY A 65 18.04 -0.29 3.91
N ILE A 66 18.28 -1.57 3.61
CA ILE A 66 17.97 -2.12 2.29
C ILE A 66 16.47 -2.22 2.01
N GLU A 67 15.65 -2.45 3.04
CA GLU A 67 14.19 -2.39 2.91
C GLU A 67 13.72 -0.98 2.54
N ILE A 68 14.25 0.04 3.19
CA ILE A 68 13.96 1.44 2.86
C ILE A 68 14.43 1.76 1.44
N ALA A 69 15.67 1.39 1.09
CA ALA A 69 16.24 1.64 -0.24
C ALA A 69 15.40 1.02 -1.35
N LYS A 70 14.99 -0.24 -1.20
CA LYS A 70 14.12 -0.95 -2.13
C LYS A 70 12.80 -0.20 -2.35
N ASN A 71 12.14 0.17 -1.26
CA ASN A 71 10.84 0.85 -1.33
C ASN A 71 10.94 2.23 -1.99
N LEU A 72 11.98 3.00 -1.70
CA LEU A 72 12.22 4.32 -2.31
C LEU A 72 12.61 4.21 -3.80
N ALA A 73 13.41 3.22 -4.17
CA ALA A 73 13.73 2.95 -5.56
C ALA A 73 12.48 2.60 -6.37
N LEU A 74 11.59 1.72 -5.84
CA LEU A 74 10.31 1.38 -6.46
C LEU A 74 9.36 2.57 -6.53
N ALA A 75 9.34 3.43 -5.51
CA ALA A 75 8.50 4.62 -5.48
C ALA A 75 8.87 5.64 -6.58
N GLY A 76 10.12 5.67 -7.05
CA GLY A 76 10.55 6.53 -8.14
C GLY A 76 11.00 7.92 -7.70
N VAL A 77 11.79 8.01 -6.63
CA VAL A 77 12.47 9.25 -6.21
C VAL A 77 13.49 9.69 -7.26
N LYS A 78 13.93 10.96 -7.25
CA LYS A 78 14.95 11.45 -8.19
C LYS A 78 16.28 10.71 -8.08
N SER A 79 16.79 10.63 -6.86
CA SER A 79 18.04 9.95 -6.58
C SER A 79 18.08 9.42 -5.15
N LEU A 80 18.79 8.32 -4.96
CA LEU A 80 19.06 7.71 -3.68
C LEU A 80 20.57 7.51 -3.58
N THR A 81 21.20 8.20 -2.63
CA THR A 81 22.63 8.05 -2.31
C THR A 81 22.75 7.16 -1.07
N LEU A 82 23.52 6.11 -1.20
CA LEU A 82 23.74 5.10 -0.17
C LEU A 82 25.06 5.38 0.56
N HIS A 83 25.04 5.30 1.87
CA HIS A 83 26.24 5.44 2.70
C HIS A 83 26.29 4.33 3.74
N ASP A 84 27.31 3.48 3.67
CA ASP A 84 27.68 2.49 4.69
C ASP A 84 29.14 2.12 4.51
N ASN A 85 29.96 2.36 5.53
CA ASN A 85 31.37 2.05 5.51
C ASN A 85 31.69 0.59 5.90
N ARG A 86 30.67 -0.16 6.35
CA ARG A 86 30.86 -1.55 6.79
C ARG A 86 30.90 -2.51 5.59
N THR A 87 31.56 -3.63 5.80
CA THR A 87 31.59 -4.73 4.86
C THR A 87 30.47 -5.72 5.14
N VAL A 88 30.09 -6.49 4.12
CA VAL A 88 29.12 -7.58 4.25
C VAL A 88 29.73 -8.68 5.14
N GLU A 89 28.95 -9.10 6.13
CA GLU A 89 29.25 -10.19 7.04
C GLU A 89 28.26 -11.34 6.86
N GLN A 90 28.60 -12.53 7.41
CA GLN A 90 27.69 -13.70 7.41
C GLN A 90 26.33 -13.37 8.04
N SER A 91 26.34 -12.58 9.09
CA SER A 91 25.15 -12.11 9.82
C SER A 91 24.20 -11.26 8.97
N ASP A 92 24.69 -10.56 7.94
CA ASP A 92 23.86 -9.76 7.05
C ASP A 92 22.90 -10.62 6.23
N LEU A 93 23.29 -11.85 5.91
CA LEU A 93 22.53 -12.72 5.03
C LEU A 93 21.16 -13.16 5.61
N CYS A 94 20.87 -12.87 6.89
CA CYS A 94 19.56 -13.11 7.47
C CYS A 94 18.54 -11.99 7.21
N SER A 95 18.98 -10.80 6.76
CA SER A 95 18.07 -9.66 6.59
C SER A 95 18.39 -8.77 5.39
N GLN A 96 19.65 -8.73 4.94
CA GLN A 96 20.10 -7.95 3.77
C GLN A 96 19.97 -8.79 2.50
N PHE A 97 18.79 -8.81 1.90
CA PHE A 97 18.39 -9.73 0.81
C PHE A 97 19.10 -9.49 -0.55
N TYR A 98 19.89 -8.43 -0.67
CA TYR A 98 20.73 -8.22 -1.84
C TYR A 98 22.18 -8.69 -1.63
N CYS A 99 22.57 -9.10 -0.43
CA CYS A 99 23.88 -9.70 -0.19
C CYS A 99 23.80 -11.23 -0.33
N THR A 100 24.88 -11.80 -0.86
CA THR A 100 25.07 -13.24 -1.00
C THR A 100 26.39 -13.64 -0.32
N GLU A 101 26.65 -14.94 -0.18
CA GLU A 101 27.91 -15.44 0.38
C GLU A 101 29.16 -14.97 -0.38
N GLU A 102 29.02 -14.75 -1.70
CA GLU A 102 30.08 -14.23 -2.57
C GLU A 102 30.43 -12.74 -2.28
N ASP A 103 29.53 -12.05 -1.60
CA ASP A 103 29.69 -10.62 -1.28
C ASP A 103 30.34 -10.37 0.09
N ILE A 104 30.56 -11.42 0.88
CA ILE A 104 31.18 -11.31 2.20
C ILE A 104 32.56 -10.63 2.06
N GLY A 105 32.79 -9.60 2.87
CA GLY A 105 34.01 -8.77 2.86
C GLY A 105 34.00 -7.60 1.88
N LYS A 106 32.99 -7.50 0.95
CA LYS A 106 32.78 -6.32 0.10
C LYS A 106 32.01 -5.23 0.85
N ASN A 107 32.11 -3.97 0.41
CA ASN A 107 31.35 -2.88 0.99
C ASN A 107 29.85 -3.04 0.73
N ARG A 108 29.01 -2.90 1.79
CA ARG A 108 27.55 -3.09 1.72
C ARG A 108 26.88 -2.12 0.73
N ALA A 109 27.28 -0.85 0.73
CA ALA A 109 26.67 0.16 -0.16
C ALA A 109 26.97 -0.13 -1.63
N GLN A 110 28.19 -0.55 -1.96
CA GLN A 110 28.57 -0.89 -3.34
C GLN A 110 27.82 -2.12 -3.84
N VAL A 111 27.72 -3.19 -3.06
CA VAL A 111 26.95 -4.40 -3.42
C VAL A 111 25.49 -4.06 -3.63
N SER A 112 24.90 -3.23 -2.77
CA SER A 112 23.50 -2.83 -2.85
C SER A 112 23.20 -1.95 -4.05
N LYS A 113 24.11 -1.04 -4.43
CA LYS A 113 23.96 -0.12 -5.56
C LYS A 113 23.63 -0.85 -6.85
N GLU A 114 24.40 -1.87 -7.20
CA GLU A 114 24.25 -2.59 -8.46
C GLU A 114 22.85 -3.19 -8.59
N ARG A 115 22.39 -3.85 -7.54
CA ARG A 115 21.08 -4.57 -7.52
C ARG A 115 19.87 -3.65 -7.40
N LEU A 116 20.02 -2.51 -6.72
CA LEU A 116 19.00 -1.47 -6.65
C LEU A 116 18.86 -0.73 -8.00
N THR A 117 19.96 -0.53 -8.71
CA THR A 117 19.93 0.10 -10.06
C THR A 117 19.10 -0.72 -11.05
N ASP A 118 19.16 -2.04 -10.95
CA ASP A 118 18.36 -2.94 -11.80
C ASP A 118 16.87 -2.97 -11.44
N LEU A 119 16.52 -2.49 -10.24
CA LEU A 119 15.14 -2.49 -9.78
C LEU A 119 14.31 -1.40 -10.46
N ASN A 120 14.88 -0.20 -10.64
CA ASN A 120 14.21 0.93 -11.28
C ASN A 120 15.22 1.83 -12.01
N GLN A 121 15.20 1.80 -13.33
CA GLN A 121 16.14 2.56 -14.19
C GLN A 121 15.91 4.07 -14.16
N TYR A 122 14.77 4.54 -13.65
CA TYR A 122 14.45 5.97 -13.55
C TYR A 122 15.02 6.63 -12.30
N VAL A 123 15.51 5.83 -11.32
CA VAL A 123 16.09 6.33 -10.09
C VAL A 123 17.61 6.28 -10.18
N LYS A 124 18.26 7.40 -9.94
CA LYS A 124 19.73 7.45 -9.89
C LYS A 124 20.19 6.92 -8.54
N ILE A 125 20.96 5.82 -8.52
CA ILE A 125 21.55 5.24 -7.31
C ILE A 125 23.04 5.54 -7.29
N ASP A 126 23.50 6.25 -6.25
CA ASP A 126 24.89 6.58 -6.01
C ASP A 126 25.38 6.03 -4.67
N VAL A 127 26.69 5.99 -4.46
CA VAL A 127 27.32 5.66 -3.17
C VAL A 127 28.17 6.85 -2.71
N LEU A 128 28.00 7.24 -1.46
CA LEU A 128 28.87 8.18 -0.78
C LEU A 128 29.93 7.37 -0.01
N GLU A 129 31.18 7.49 -0.41
CA GLU A 129 32.31 6.81 0.20
C GLU A 129 33.00 7.70 1.27
N GLY A 130 33.59 7.07 2.29
CA GLY A 130 34.28 7.77 3.37
C GLY A 130 33.34 8.25 4.47
N ASP A 131 33.77 9.21 5.27
CA ASP A 131 32.97 9.76 6.37
C ASP A 131 31.91 10.73 5.84
N CYS A 132 30.70 10.66 6.35
CA CYS A 132 29.63 11.57 6.02
C CYS A 132 29.60 12.75 7.00
N GLY A 133 29.82 13.96 6.49
CA GLY A 133 29.85 15.20 7.29
C GLY A 133 28.74 16.16 6.89
N PRO A 134 28.58 17.30 7.61
CA PRO A 134 27.56 18.32 7.31
C PRO A 134 27.66 18.90 5.90
N ASP A 135 28.87 18.95 5.30
CA ASP A 135 29.03 19.41 3.92
C ASP A 135 28.50 18.45 2.88
N ASP A 136 28.43 17.17 3.19
CA ASP A 136 27.94 16.14 2.28
C ASP A 136 26.41 16.14 2.20
N ILE A 137 25.71 16.48 3.30
CA ILE A 137 24.25 16.41 3.38
C ILE A 137 23.54 17.59 2.72
N LYS A 138 24.17 18.72 2.47
CA LYS A 138 23.56 19.98 1.97
C LYS A 138 22.83 19.89 0.64
N ASN A 139 23.10 18.86 -0.16
CA ASN A 139 22.51 18.68 -1.48
C ASN A 139 21.30 17.73 -1.48
N PHE A 140 20.90 17.23 -0.32
CA PHE A 140 19.78 16.30 -0.18
C PHE A 140 18.53 17.03 0.30
N SER A 141 17.37 16.48 -0.05
CA SER A 141 16.06 16.94 0.43
C SER A 141 15.67 16.25 1.74
N LEU A 142 16.22 15.05 1.95
CA LEU A 142 15.94 14.19 3.09
C LEU A 142 17.15 13.34 3.42
N VAL A 143 17.44 13.21 4.71
CA VAL A 143 18.42 12.28 5.26
C VAL A 143 17.71 11.22 6.09
N ILE A 144 18.05 9.95 5.88
CA ILE A 144 17.51 8.81 6.64
C ILE A 144 18.68 8.09 7.30
N CYS A 145 18.63 7.94 8.63
CA CYS A 145 19.62 7.17 9.39
C CYS A 145 18.99 5.87 9.90
N THR A 146 19.66 4.74 9.68
CA THR A 146 19.22 3.44 10.15
C THR A 146 20.25 2.80 11.07
N ASP A 147 19.76 2.20 12.17
CA ASP A 147 20.55 1.46 13.15
C ASP A 147 21.79 2.22 13.69
N ALA A 148 21.74 3.55 13.65
CA ALA A 148 22.72 4.45 14.23
C ALA A 148 22.33 4.83 15.67
N CYS A 149 23.32 5.16 16.50
CA CYS A 149 23.08 5.56 17.89
C CYS A 149 22.38 6.93 17.98
N PHE A 150 21.58 7.13 19.02
CA PHE A 150 20.88 8.41 19.27
C PHE A 150 21.82 9.62 19.24
N GLY A 151 23.01 9.51 19.82
CA GLY A 151 23.98 10.59 19.84
C GLY A 151 24.43 11.04 18.44
N GLU A 152 24.67 10.10 17.55
CA GLU A 152 25.01 10.36 16.14
C GLU A 152 23.83 10.97 15.40
N CYS A 153 22.63 10.39 15.58
CA CYS A 153 21.41 10.88 14.97
C CYS A 153 21.05 12.30 15.39
N VAL A 154 21.28 12.67 16.65
CA VAL A 154 21.07 14.05 17.14
C VAL A 154 21.98 15.03 16.39
N LEU A 155 23.26 14.71 16.20
CA LEU A 155 24.18 15.59 15.46
C LEU A 155 23.79 15.76 13.99
N VAL A 156 23.38 14.67 13.35
CA VAL A 156 22.89 14.71 11.96
C VAL A 156 21.59 15.51 11.85
N ASN A 157 20.65 15.30 12.79
CA ASN A 157 19.39 16.04 12.81
C ASN A 157 19.58 17.54 13.04
N ASP A 158 20.48 17.93 13.97
CA ASP A 158 20.81 19.34 14.21
C ASP A 158 21.36 20.00 12.91
N ALA A 159 22.28 19.33 12.19
CA ALA A 159 22.79 19.80 10.91
C ALA A 159 21.71 19.86 9.81
N CYS A 160 20.80 18.87 9.76
CA CYS A 160 19.67 18.89 8.84
C CYS A 160 18.75 20.09 9.11
N ARG A 161 18.47 20.41 10.37
CA ARG A 161 17.66 21.57 10.74
C ARG A 161 18.30 22.90 10.35
N GLU A 162 19.59 23.07 10.56
CA GLU A 162 20.32 24.27 10.14
C GLU A 162 20.24 24.48 8.62
N LEU A 163 20.21 23.39 7.84
CA LEU A 163 20.16 23.40 6.39
C LEU A 163 18.73 23.35 5.81
N GLY A 164 17.70 23.22 6.64
CA GLY A 164 16.30 23.07 6.21
C GLY A 164 16.02 21.75 5.49
N ILE A 165 16.72 20.68 5.87
CA ILE A 165 16.61 19.32 5.30
C ILE A 165 15.75 18.46 6.23
N SER A 166 14.84 17.66 5.67
CA SER A 166 14.04 16.70 6.43
C SER A 166 14.90 15.54 6.95
N PHE A 167 14.53 15.00 8.10
CA PHE A 167 15.28 13.92 8.76
C PHE A 167 14.33 12.80 9.23
N ILE A 168 14.77 11.55 9.02
CA ILE A 168 14.10 10.35 9.55
C ILE A 168 15.15 9.46 10.21
N MET A 169 14.85 8.94 11.39
CA MET A 169 15.63 7.91 12.05
C MET A 169 14.78 6.65 12.17
N ALA A 170 15.35 5.48 11.93
CA ALA A 170 14.72 4.20 12.12
C ALA A 170 15.70 3.20 12.75
N GLN A 171 15.24 2.42 13.72
CA GLN A 171 16.05 1.40 14.39
C GLN A 171 15.24 0.12 14.59
N THR A 172 15.95 -1.02 14.54
CA THR A 172 15.43 -2.33 14.96
C THR A 172 16.37 -2.96 15.99
N ARG A 173 15.81 -3.57 17.03
CA ARG A 173 16.52 -4.34 18.06
C ARG A 173 15.70 -5.58 18.39
N GLY A 174 16.04 -6.73 17.78
CA GLY A 174 15.26 -7.96 17.93
C GLY A 174 13.81 -7.77 17.52
N LEU A 175 12.88 -7.98 18.46
CA LEU A 175 11.43 -7.83 18.26
C LEU A 175 10.90 -6.40 18.49
N TYR A 176 11.79 -5.41 18.57
CA TYR A 176 11.44 -4.01 18.80
C TYR A 176 11.92 -3.11 17.67
N GLY A 177 11.19 -2.05 17.41
CA GLY A 177 11.56 -1.06 16.42
C GLY A 177 11.00 0.31 16.70
N ASN A 178 11.64 1.34 16.14
CA ASN A 178 11.17 2.70 16.19
C ASN A 178 11.40 3.45 14.88
N VAL A 179 10.58 4.48 14.68
CA VAL A 179 10.78 5.50 13.64
C VAL A 179 10.56 6.87 14.27
N PHE A 180 11.48 7.78 14.04
CA PHE A 180 11.36 9.20 14.38
C PHE A 180 11.35 10.04 13.11
N VAL A 181 10.50 11.07 13.09
CA VAL A 181 10.31 11.93 11.92
C VAL A 181 10.47 13.39 12.33
N ASP A 182 11.32 14.14 11.60
CA ASP A 182 11.47 15.58 11.71
C ASP A 182 11.47 16.22 10.30
N LEU A 183 10.36 16.84 9.93
CA LEU A 183 10.20 17.51 8.63
C LEU A 183 10.36 19.03 8.76
N GLY A 184 10.95 19.50 9.87
CA GLY A 184 11.21 20.89 10.14
C GLY A 184 10.10 21.63 10.88
N PRO A 185 10.32 22.93 11.19
CA PRO A 185 9.41 23.71 12.02
C PRO A 185 8.09 24.08 11.30
N GLU A 186 8.05 23.96 9.99
CA GLU A 186 6.84 24.26 9.19
C GLU A 186 6.79 23.34 7.95
N PHE A 187 6.11 22.24 8.08
CA PHE A 187 5.87 21.29 6.98
C PHE A 187 4.43 21.42 6.48
N THR A 188 4.22 21.47 5.17
CA THR A 188 2.89 21.59 4.57
C THR A 188 2.38 20.26 4.05
N VAL A 189 1.30 19.77 4.66
CA VAL A 189 0.54 18.58 4.21
C VAL A 189 -0.57 19.07 3.28
N THR A 190 -0.53 18.66 2.02
CA THR A 190 -1.52 19.09 0.99
C THR A 190 -2.80 18.27 1.04
N ASP A 191 -2.72 17.04 1.53
CA ASP A 191 -3.83 16.09 1.65
C ASP A 191 -3.52 15.12 2.79
N THR A 192 -4.31 15.17 3.84
CA THR A 192 -4.01 14.46 5.11
C THR A 192 -4.28 12.96 5.07
N ASN A 193 -5.24 12.50 4.26
CA ASN A 193 -5.71 11.11 4.26
C ASN A 193 -5.67 10.41 2.89
N GLY A 194 -5.41 11.12 1.78
CA GLY A 194 -5.34 10.56 0.43
C GLY A 194 -6.68 10.12 -0.17
N GLU A 195 -7.77 10.22 0.57
CA GLU A 195 -9.10 9.85 0.09
C GLU A 195 -9.61 10.89 -0.94
N ASN A 196 -10.50 10.47 -1.83
CA ASN A 196 -11.17 11.43 -2.70
C ASN A 196 -12.03 12.41 -1.89
N PRO A 197 -12.13 13.69 -2.30
CA PRO A 197 -13.03 14.63 -1.64
C PRO A 197 -14.45 14.06 -1.56
N SER A 198 -15.05 14.06 -0.37
CA SER A 198 -16.42 13.62 -0.16
C SER A 198 -17.38 14.49 -0.97
N GLN A 199 -18.37 13.84 -1.58
CA GLN A 199 -19.44 14.51 -2.30
C GLN A 199 -20.78 13.91 -1.91
N ALA A 200 -21.78 14.77 -1.64
CA ALA A 200 -23.13 14.35 -1.32
C ALA A 200 -24.17 15.21 -2.02
N MET A 201 -25.36 14.63 -2.26
CA MET A 201 -26.52 15.36 -2.75
C MET A 201 -27.24 16.05 -1.60
N ILE A 202 -27.73 17.26 -1.85
CA ILE A 202 -28.44 18.08 -0.88
C ILE A 202 -29.94 17.80 -0.99
N SER A 203 -30.56 17.56 0.16
CA SER A 203 -32.03 17.48 0.27
C SER A 203 -32.64 18.83 0.66
N LEU A 204 -32.00 19.54 1.58
CA LEU A 204 -32.50 20.83 2.09
C LEU A 204 -31.34 21.71 2.58
N ILE A 205 -31.47 23.01 2.39
CA ILE A 205 -30.65 24.04 3.08
C ILE A 205 -31.61 24.99 3.79
N SER A 206 -31.45 25.14 5.11
CA SER A 206 -32.29 26.09 5.87
C SER A 206 -31.83 27.54 5.68
N GLN A 207 -32.76 28.49 5.72
CA GLN A 207 -32.51 29.92 5.65
C GLN A 207 -32.55 30.50 7.05
N GLU A 208 -31.45 30.36 7.79
CA GLU A 208 -31.33 30.69 9.21
C GLU A 208 -29.98 31.31 9.55
N ALA A 209 -29.84 31.88 10.74
CA ALA A 209 -28.58 32.46 11.23
C ALA A 209 -27.47 31.40 11.38
N GLU A 210 -27.86 30.16 11.56
CA GLU A 210 -26.97 28.98 11.47
C GLU A 210 -27.60 28.04 10.43
N GLY A 211 -27.34 28.30 9.17
CA GLY A 211 -27.90 27.54 8.04
C GLY A 211 -27.46 26.09 8.07
N VAL A 212 -28.44 25.19 8.12
CA VAL A 212 -28.21 23.73 8.16
C VAL A 212 -28.40 23.15 6.79
N VAL A 213 -27.42 22.39 6.34
CA VAL A 213 -27.47 21.57 5.12
C VAL A 213 -27.79 20.14 5.50
N SER A 214 -28.83 19.59 4.90
CA SER A 214 -29.18 18.16 5.02
C SER A 214 -28.89 17.45 3.70
N THR A 215 -28.23 16.30 3.79
CA THR A 215 -28.03 15.41 2.63
C THR A 215 -29.20 14.44 2.51
N LEU A 216 -29.25 13.68 1.42
CA LEU A 216 -30.26 12.64 1.25
C LEU A 216 -30.07 11.54 2.31
N ASP A 217 -31.17 10.99 2.83
CA ASP A 217 -31.20 10.04 3.96
C ASP A 217 -30.35 8.76 3.75
N GLU A 218 -30.08 8.39 2.51
CA GLU A 218 -29.26 7.21 2.19
C GLU A 218 -27.78 7.53 2.01
N GLN A 219 -27.39 8.82 2.03
CA GLN A 219 -26.02 9.25 1.71
C GLN A 219 -25.42 10.11 2.83
N ARG A 220 -24.60 9.47 3.68
CA ARG A 220 -23.78 10.21 4.67
C ARG A 220 -22.85 11.17 3.94
N HIS A 221 -22.70 12.39 4.45
CA HIS A 221 -21.83 13.40 3.84
C HIS A 221 -20.33 13.12 4.02
N GLY A 222 -19.92 12.35 5.05
CA GLY A 222 -18.52 11.96 5.29
C GLY A 222 -17.58 13.13 5.61
N LEU A 223 -18.12 14.26 6.07
CA LEU A 223 -17.36 15.45 6.47
C LEU A 223 -17.04 15.39 7.97
N GLU A 224 -15.96 16.06 8.36
CA GLU A 224 -15.51 16.25 9.74
C GLU A 224 -15.61 17.74 10.13
N ASP A 225 -15.64 18.02 11.44
CA ASP A 225 -15.67 19.39 11.94
C ASP A 225 -14.46 20.19 11.46
N GLY A 226 -14.75 21.32 10.82
CA GLY A 226 -13.72 22.21 10.30
C GLY A 226 -13.35 21.98 8.85
N ASP A 227 -13.90 20.97 8.19
CA ASP A 227 -13.78 20.76 6.75
C ASP A 227 -14.30 21.97 5.97
N TYR A 228 -13.85 22.09 4.73
CA TYR A 228 -14.33 23.11 3.80
C TYR A 228 -15.09 22.46 2.66
N VAL A 229 -16.18 23.11 2.23
CA VAL A 229 -17.04 22.60 1.16
C VAL A 229 -17.34 23.69 0.14
N THR A 230 -17.58 23.29 -1.11
CA THR A 230 -18.18 24.08 -2.17
C THR A 230 -19.52 23.49 -2.58
N PHE A 231 -20.36 24.34 -3.15
CA PHE A 231 -21.70 23.97 -3.62
C PHE A 231 -21.80 24.14 -5.12
N SER A 232 -22.59 23.28 -5.74
CA SER A 232 -22.93 23.38 -7.16
C SER A 232 -24.36 22.93 -7.41
N GLU A 233 -25.00 23.49 -8.44
CA GLU A 233 -26.34 23.13 -8.91
C GLU A 233 -27.46 23.31 -7.85
N VAL A 234 -27.23 24.15 -6.85
CA VAL A 234 -28.24 24.53 -5.85
C VAL A 234 -29.28 25.40 -6.51
N GLN A 235 -30.56 25.06 -6.35
CA GLN A 235 -31.68 25.82 -6.86
C GLN A 235 -32.29 26.71 -5.75
N GLY A 236 -32.72 27.91 -6.12
CA GLY A 236 -33.21 28.90 -5.17
C GLY A 236 -32.09 29.65 -4.47
N MET A 237 -31.32 28.99 -3.60
CA MET A 237 -30.18 29.56 -2.88
C MET A 237 -28.91 29.56 -3.76
N THR A 238 -28.99 30.20 -4.92
CA THR A 238 -27.94 30.19 -5.95
C THR A 238 -26.65 30.88 -5.56
N GLU A 239 -26.66 31.71 -4.50
CA GLU A 239 -25.50 32.39 -3.95
C GLU A 239 -24.39 31.44 -3.51
N LEU A 240 -24.74 30.21 -3.17
CA LEU A 240 -23.77 29.18 -2.81
C LEU A 240 -23.02 28.59 -4.01
N ASN A 241 -23.62 28.67 -5.22
CA ASN A 241 -23.01 28.08 -6.42
C ASN A 241 -21.76 28.87 -6.84
N GLY A 242 -20.60 28.22 -6.79
CA GLY A 242 -19.31 28.80 -7.13
C GLY A 242 -18.80 29.83 -6.11
N ALA A 243 -19.39 29.91 -4.92
CA ALA A 243 -18.88 30.68 -3.81
C ALA A 243 -17.53 30.14 -3.31
N GLU A 244 -16.78 30.99 -2.58
CA GLU A 244 -15.58 30.53 -1.86
C GLU A 244 -15.91 29.38 -0.91
N PRO A 245 -14.97 28.44 -0.70
CA PRO A 245 -15.20 27.32 0.16
C PRO A 245 -15.60 27.70 1.59
N VAL A 246 -16.71 27.17 2.06
CA VAL A 246 -17.30 27.46 3.37
C VAL A 246 -16.85 26.41 4.37
N ARG A 247 -16.47 26.84 5.58
CA ARG A 247 -16.13 25.95 6.67
C ARG A 247 -17.38 25.32 7.28
N VAL A 248 -17.37 24.01 7.54
CA VAL A 248 -18.52 23.30 8.10
C VAL A 248 -18.36 22.99 9.58
N LYS A 249 -19.49 22.86 10.26
CA LYS A 249 -19.63 22.28 11.60
C LYS A 249 -20.59 21.11 11.51
N VAL A 250 -20.12 19.91 11.80
CA VAL A 250 -20.91 18.70 11.71
C VAL A 250 -21.93 18.62 12.84
N LEU A 251 -23.20 18.39 12.51
CA LEU A 251 -24.30 18.25 13.44
C LEU A 251 -24.76 16.79 13.56
N GLY A 252 -24.54 15.99 12.52
CA GLY A 252 -24.90 14.58 12.46
C GLY A 252 -24.42 13.92 11.17
N PRO A 253 -24.64 12.62 10.98
CA PRO A 253 -24.14 11.90 9.81
C PRO A 253 -24.67 12.40 8.44
N TYR A 254 -25.80 13.12 8.47
CA TYR A 254 -26.51 13.63 7.30
C TYR A 254 -26.70 15.15 7.34
N THR A 255 -26.22 15.83 8.38
CA THR A 255 -26.46 17.27 8.61
C THR A 255 -25.21 18.00 9.09
N PHE A 256 -24.99 19.19 8.54
CA PHE A 256 -23.92 20.10 8.96
C PHE A 256 -24.35 21.55 8.79
N SER A 257 -23.73 22.46 9.52
CA SER A 257 -23.98 23.90 9.45
C SER A 257 -22.89 24.58 8.62
N ILE A 258 -23.29 25.68 7.91
CA ILE A 258 -22.44 26.48 7.03
C ILE A 258 -22.41 27.97 7.40
N GLY A 259 -22.97 28.33 8.55
CA GLY A 259 -23.07 29.71 9.01
C GLY A 259 -24.34 30.42 8.55
N ASP A 260 -24.33 31.78 8.50
CA ASP A 260 -25.50 32.60 8.26
C ASP A 260 -25.98 32.56 6.80
N THR A 261 -27.17 32.02 6.57
CA THR A 261 -27.87 31.95 5.29
C THR A 261 -29.09 32.88 5.21
N THR A 262 -29.35 33.70 6.21
CA THR A 262 -30.56 34.54 6.29
C THR A 262 -30.70 35.51 5.13
N LYS A 263 -29.59 35.91 4.51
CA LYS A 263 -29.55 36.86 3.38
C LYS A 263 -29.65 36.19 2.00
N PHE A 264 -29.59 34.87 1.96
CA PHE A 264 -29.67 34.14 0.71
C PHE A 264 -31.15 33.90 0.32
N HIS A 265 -31.39 33.54 -0.93
CA HIS A 265 -32.72 33.12 -1.33
C HIS A 265 -33.09 31.77 -0.71
N ALA A 266 -34.36 31.46 -0.60
CA ALA A 266 -34.80 30.16 -0.06
C ALA A 266 -34.34 29.03 -1.01
N HIS A 267 -33.85 27.94 -0.41
CA HIS A 267 -33.53 26.74 -1.16
C HIS A 267 -34.82 26.09 -1.72
N THR A 268 -34.86 25.84 -3.02
CA THR A 268 -36.03 25.22 -3.69
C THR A 268 -35.80 23.81 -4.14
N GLY A 269 -34.57 23.34 -4.16
CA GLY A 269 -34.21 21.95 -4.46
C GLY A 269 -32.83 21.79 -5.11
N GLY A 270 -32.43 20.53 -5.28
CA GLY A 270 -31.18 20.16 -5.93
C GLY A 270 -29.92 20.59 -5.19
N GLY A 271 -28.82 20.38 -5.82
CA GLY A 271 -27.48 20.76 -5.35
C GLY A 271 -26.60 19.61 -4.91
N TYR A 272 -25.31 19.83 -5.06
CA TYR A 272 -24.25 19.01 -4.52
C TYR A 272 -23.39 19.80 -3.58
N VAL A 273 -22.97 19.16 -2.50
CA VAL A 273 -21.87 19.62 -1.66
C VAL A 273 -20.65 18.77 -1.95
N ARG A 274 -19.48 19.42 -2.09
CA ARG A 274 -18.20 18.75 -2.31
C ARG A 274 -17.16 19.28 -1.34
N GLN A 275 -16.47 18.38 -0.65
CA GLN A 275 -15.34 18.70 0.23
C GLN A 275 -14.19 19.35 -0.57
N VAL A 276 -13.57 20.37 0.01
CA VAL A 276 -12.37 21.02 -0.51
C VAL A 276 -11.23 20.79 0.48
N LYS A 277 -10.27 19.98 0.07
CA LYS A 277 -9.08 19.74 0.89
C LYS A 277 -8.19 20.97 0.89
N ARG A 278 -7.79 21.43 2.07
CA ARG A 278 -6.89 22.55 2.25
C ARG A 278 -5.57 22.10 2.84
N PRO A 279 -4.44 22.71 2.41
CA PRO A 279 -3.14 22.42 3.00
C PRO A 279 -3.15 22.69 4.51
N PHE A 280 -2.52 21.78 5.25
CA PHE A 280 -2.38 21.84 6.69
C PHE A 280 -0.90 21.95 7.07
N LYS A 281 -0.56 22.87 7.98
CA LYS A 281 0.83 23.07 8.44
C LYS A 281 1.07 22.30 9.72
N VAL A 282 2.19 21.59 9.75
CA VAL A 282 2.65 20.77 10.89
C VAL A 282 4.03 21.24 11.30
N ALA A 283 4.24 21.45 12.59
CA ALA A 283 5.55 21.74 13.16
C ALA A 283 6.11 20.48 13.82
N PHE A 284 7.42 20.26 13.66
CA PHE A 284 8.15 19.15 14.25
C PHE A 284 9.21 19.69 15.23
N LYS A 285 9.42 19.03 16.36
CA LYS A 285 10.53 19.25 17.28
C LYS A 285 11.79 18.62 16.72
N SER A 286 12.96 19.13 17.08
CA SER A 286 14.22 18.43 16.82
C SER A 286 14.28 17.11 17.60
N LEU A 287 15.14 16.19 17.16
CA LEU A 287 15.36 14.93 17.88
C LEU A 287 15.80 15.20 19.33
N ARG A 288 16.66 16.19 19.53
CA ARG A 288 17.15 16.64 20.84
C ARG A 288 16.01 17.08 21.77
N GLU A 289 15.07 17.88 21.24
CA GLU A 289 13.88 18.33 21.98
C GLU A 289 12.91 17.19 22.23
N SER A 290 12.71 16.37 21.20
CA SER A 290 11.72 15.29 21.20
C SER A 290 12.10 14.09 22.09
N ILE A 291 13.39 13.90 22.39
CA ILE A 291 13.83 12.91 23.40
C ILE A 291 13.37 13.29 24.79
N VAL A 292 13.27 14.61 25.09
CA VAL A 292 12.87 15.13 26.40
C VAL A 292 11.35 15.25 26.51
N ASP A 293 10.69 15.69 25.43
CA ASP A 293 9.23 15.89 25.38
C ASP A 293 8.67 15.21 24.14
N PRO A 294 8.56 13.86 24.16
CA PRO A 294 8.17 13.07 22.99
C PRO A 294 6.66 13.13 22.71
N GLU A 295 6.33 13.18 21.41
CA GLU A 295 5.00 12.94 20.89
C GLU A 295 4.96 11.57 20.21
N PHE A 296 3.96 10.75 20.53
CA PHE A 296 3.82 9.39 20.01
C PHE A 296 2.62 9.23 19.12
N THR A 297 2.80 8.58 17.97
CA THR A 297 1.69 8.06 17.17
C THR A 297 1.27 6.70 17.73
N VAL A 298 0.06 6.65 18.29
CA VAL A 298 -0.48 5.42 18.88
C VAL A 298 -0.98 4.50 17.75
N SER A 299 -0.39 3.33 17.63
CA SER A 299 -0.80 2.27 16.68
C SER A 299 -1.56 1.14 17.35
N ASP A 300 -1.33 0.92 18.64
CA ASP A 300 -1.98 -0.10 19.45
C ASP A 300 -2.42 0.52 20.80
N PHE A 301 -3.72 0.66 20.98
CA PHE A 301 -4.29 1.23 22.19
C PHE A 301 -4.06 0.34 23.42
N ALA A 302 -3.89 -0.96 23.26
CA ALA A 302 -3.57 -1.88 24.36
C ALA A 302 -2.12 -1.72 24.86
N LYS A 303 -1.25 -1.13 24.05
CA LYS A 303 0.18 -0.92 24.35
C LYS A 303 0.57 0.57 24.48
N MET A 304 -0.40 1.46 24.66
CA MET A 304 -0.18 2.91 24.64
C MET A 304 0.82 3.39 25.71
N GLU A 305 0.82 2.79 26.89
CA GLU A 305 1.73 3.16 28.00
C GLU A 305 3.17 2.63 27.79
N ARG A 306 3.37 1.72 26.84
CA ARG A 306 4.69 1.11 26.57
C ARG A 306 5.62 1.99 25.73
N GLN A 307 5.09 2.98 25.03
CA GLN A 307 5.87 3.79 24.10
C GLN A 307 7.00 4.57 24.79
N GLN A 308 6.69 5.17 25.96
CA GLN A 308 7.70 5.86 26.77
C GLN A 308 8.75 4.90 27.32
N GLN A 309 8.32 3.71 27.75
CA GLN A 309 9.21 2.65 28.25
C GLN A 309 10.18 2.20 27.16
N LEU A 310 9.67 1.98 25.94
CA LEU A 310 10.49 1.59 24.79
C LEU A 310 11.49 2.67 24.41
N LEU A 311 11.08 3.94 24.36
CA LEU A 311 12.01 5.04 24.06
C LEU A 311 13.18 5.09 25.05
N MET A 312 12.92 4.93 26.35
CA MET A 312 13.97 4.86 27.35
C MET A 312 14.85 3.61 27.19
N ALA A 313 14.25 2.46 26.90
CA ALA A 313 14.99 1.22 26.71
C ALA A 313 15.94 1.30 25.49
N PHE A 314 15.50 1.87 24.38
CA PHE A 314 16.37 2.11 23.22
C PHE A 314 17.53 3.06 23.56
N GLN A 315 17.26 4.17 24.25
CA GLN A 315 18.31 5.09 24.70
C GLN A 315 19.31 4.39 25.63
N ALA A 316 18.82 3.54 26.56
CA ALA A 316 19.66 2.80 27.48
C ALA A 316 20.57 1.79 26.76
N VAL A 317 20.07 1.06 25.77
CA VAL A 317 20.87 0.15 24.95
C VAL A 317 21.93 0.90 24.14
N ASP A 318 21.59 2.02 23.53
CA ASP A 318 22.54 2.83 22.78
C ASP A 318 23.61 3.45 23.69
N SER A 319 23.24 3.85 24.91
CA SER A 319 24.21 4.32 25.92
C SER A 319 25.11 3.19 26.41
N PHE A 320 24.59 2.00 26.62
CA PHE A 320 25.39 0.81 26.93
C PHE A 320 26.44 0.54 25.82
N TYR A 321 25.97 0.52 24.56
CA TYR A 321 26.85 0.36 23.40
C TYR A 321 27.96 1.42 23.36
N ALA A 322 27.61 2.69 23.58
CA ALA A 322 28.59 3.78 23.60
C ALA A 322 29.65 3.66 24.71
N GLN A 323 29.35 2.97 25.82
CA GLN A 323 30.26 2.75 26.94
C GLN A 323 31.14 1.51 26.75
N VAL A 324 30.62 0.44 26.15
CA VAL A 324 31.23 -0.88 26.12
C VAL A 324 31.74 -1.25 24.73
N ASP A 325 31.30 -0.52 23.68
CA ASP A 325 31.51 -0.80 22.24
C ASP A 325 30.98 -2.19 21.79
N LEU A 326 29.99 -2.71 22.52
CA LEU A 326 29.29 -3.95 22.23
C LEU A 326 27.82 -3.82 22.62
N LEU A 327 26.92 -4.42 21.86
CA LEU A 327 25.51 -4.55 22.25
C LEU A 327 25.38 -5.54 23.44
N PRO A 328 24.32 -5.41 24.26
CA PRO A 328 24.06 -6.36 25.34
C PRO A 328 24.02 -7.78 24.82
N ARG A 329 24.71 -8.69 25.52
CA ARG A 329 24.80 -10.10 25.12
C ARG A 329 23.52 -10.85 25.53
N PRO A 330 22.97 -11.72 24.67
CA PRO A 330 21.74 -12.45 24.96
C PRO A 330 21.88 -13.31 26.21
N GLY A 331 20.92 -13.27 27.11
CA GLY A 331 20.89 -14.03 28.35
C GLY A 331 21.93 -13.60 29.41
N LYS A 332 22.75 -12.60 29.14
CA LYS A 332 23.77 -12.11 30.10
C LYS A 332 23.11 -11.16 31.11
N LYS A 333 22.94 -11.64 32.34
CA LYS A 333 22.25 -10.88 33.40
C LYS A 333 22.94 -9.54 33.72
N ASP A 334 24.30 -9.52 33.80
CA ASP A 334 25.05 -8.32 34.14
C ASP A 334 24.84 -7.20 33.09
N ASP A 335 24.77 -7.57 31.79
CA ASP A 335 24.52 -6.63 30.72
C ASP A 335 23.09 -6.08 30.80
N ALA A 336 22.11 -6.95 31.05
CA ALA A 336 20.71 -6.54 31.23
C ALA A 336 20.52 -5.66 32.47
N ASP A 337 21.17 -5.96 33.60
CA ASP A 337 21.16 -5.14 34.80
C ASP A 337 21.75 -3.74 34.56
N ALA A 338 22.84 -3.66 33.79
CA ALA A 338 23.44 -2.38 33.40
C ALA A 338 22.52 -1.55 32.53
N VAL A 339 21.81 -2.17 31.56
CA VAL A 339 20.84 -1.47 30.70
C VAL A 339 19.64 -0.98 31.53
N VAL A 340 19.13 -1.77 32.49
CA VAL A 340 18.07 -1.34 33.41
C VAL A 340 18.52 -0.11 34.22
N GLU A 341 19.75 -0.11 34.74
CA GLU A 341 20.25 1.03 35.51
C GLU A 341 20.38 2.30 34.64
N LEU A 342 20.82 2.16 33.39
CA LEU A 342 20.84 3.26 32.44
C LEU A 342 19.40 3.78 32.12
N ALA A 343 18.42 2.89 31.95
CA ALA A 343 17.04 3.28 31.75
C ALA A 343 16.48 4.07 32.95
N ARG A 344 16.80 3.65 34.17
CA ARG A 344 16.44 4.41 35.41
C ARG A 344 17.08 5.79 35.45
N GLN A 345 18.34 5.91 34.99
CA GLN A 345 19.04 7.21 34.92
C GLN A 345 18.39 8.13 33.87
N PHE A 346 17.91 7.60 32.73
CA PHE A 346 17.17 8.38 31.76
C PHE A 346 15.79 8.85 32.24
N ASN A 347 15.20 8.18 33.21
CA ASN A 347 13.91 8.56 33.81
C ASN A 347 14.08 9.52 35.02
N GLN A 348 15.23 10.13 35.20
CA GLN A 348 15.50 11.08 36.29
C GLN A 348 15.56 12.51 35.78
N ASP A 349 15.19 13.46 36.66
CA ASP A 349 15.34 14.88 36.37
C ASP A 349 16.80 15.25 36.26
N LEU A 350 17.13 16.05 35.26
CA LEU A 350 18.49 16.57 35.03
C LEU A 350 18.58 18.03 35.40
N SER A 351 19.70 18.43 36.00
CA SER A 351 20.06 19.84 36.18
C SER A 351 20.91 20.28 34.98
N VAL A 352 20.37 21.13 34.13
CA VAL A 352 21.05 21.73 32.98
C VAL A 352 21.11 23.23 33.23
N ASP A 353 22.32 23.80 33.30
CA ASP A 353 22.60 25.21 33.59
C ASP A 353 21.88 25.77 34.85
N GLY A 354 21.78 24.93 35.89
CA GLY A 354 21.09 25.27 37.13
C GLY A 354 19.57 25.28 37.08
N LYS A 355 18.98 24.85 35.96
CA LYS A 355 17.55 24.61 35.81
C LYS A 355 17.26 23.10 35.84
N LEU A 356 16.26 22.71 36.63
CA LEU A 356 15.76 21.34 36.65
C LEU A 356 14.95 21.12 35.37
N VAL A 357 15.39 20.19 34.52
CA VAL A 357 14.67 19.72 33.32
C VAL A 357 14.14 18.35 33.66
N SER A 358 12.82 18.21 33.73
CA SER A 358 12.19 16.92 33.97
C SER A 358 12.36 16.05 32.74
N ARG A 359 12.96 14.88 32.94
CA ARG A 359 13.06 13.77 31.98
C ARG A 359 12.25 12.57 32.45
N LYS A 360 11.45 12.73 33.51
CA LYS A 360 10.62 11.65 34.01
C LYS A 360 9.47 11.38 33.03
N LEU A 361 9.70 10.41 32.14
CA LEU A 361 8.71 10.00 31.15
C LEU A 361 7.66 9.05 31.73
N VAL A 362 8.01 8.26 32.73
CA VAL A 362 7.14 7.27 33.38
C VAL A 362 7.28 7.31 34.90
N GLU A 363 6.25 6.85 35.61
CA GLU A 363 6.29 6.74 37.07
C GLU A 363 7.33 5.73 37.56
N GLU A 364 7.34 4.54 36.93
CA GLU A 364 8.24 3.43 37.21
C GLU A 364 8.72 2.78 35.92
N VAL A 365 10.01 2.41 35.87
CA VAL A 365 10.59 1.72 34.72
C VAL A 365 10.16 0.26 34.70
N ASP A 366 9.60 -0.20 33.60
CA ASP A 366 9.31 -1.63 33.37
C ASP A 366 10.62 -2.39 33.10
N GLU A 367 11.23 -2.88 34.18
CA GLU A 367 12.49 -3.60 34.11
C GLU A 367 12.39 -4.88 33.28
N ALA A 368 11.23 -5.55 33.29
CA ALA A 368 11.04 -6.78 32.53
C ALA A 368 11.09 -6.48 31.03
N LEU A 369 10.42 -5.42 30.58
CA LEU A 369 10.51 -4.92 29.21
C LEU A 369 11.94 -4.56 28.81
N VAL A 370 12.62 -3.78 29.65
CA VAL A 370 14.01 -3.35 29.38
C VAL A 370 14.95 -4.56 29.25
N ARG A 371 14.80 -5.56 30.12
CA ARG A 371 15.58 -6.81 30.07
C ARG A 371 15.32 -7.63 28.82
N ARG A 372 14.05 -7.75 28.39
CA ARG A 372 13.69 -8.43 27.14
C ARG A 372 14.26 -7.72 25.91
N LEU A 373 14.17 -6.39 25.88
CA LEU A 373 14.78 -5.60 24.80
C LEU A 373 16.32 -5.77 24.80
N ALA A 374 16.97 -5.68 25.95
CA ALA A 374 18.42 -5.91 26.07
C ALA A 374 18.83 -7.32 25.62
N HIS A 375 18.04 -8.35 25.94
CA HIS A 375 18.27 -9.72 25.48
C HIS A 375 18.35 -9.82 23.96
N GLY A 376 17.38 -9.22 23.25
CA GLY A 376 17.28 -9.29 21.79
C GLY A 376 18.07 -8.19 21.05
N ALA A 377 18.72 -7.26 21.76
CA ALA A 377 19.26 -6.04 21.18
C ALA A 377 20.30 -6.26 20.06
N ALA A 378 21.09 -7.32 20.15
CA ALA A 378 22.09 -7.71 19.15
C ALA A 378 21.48 -8.49 17.96
N GLY A 379 20.21 -8.84 18.03
CA GLY A 379 19.53 -9.62 17.00
C GLY A 379 18.87 -8.76 15.93
N THR A 380 18.79 -9.31 14.72
CA THR A 380 18.09 -8.70 13.57
C THR A 380 17.16 -9.72 12.97
N LEU A 381 15.90 -9.33 12.75
CA LEU A 381 14.88 -10.16 12.15
C LEU A 381 14.39 -9.55 10.84
N ALA A 382 14.41 -10.30 9.74
CA ALA A 382 13.95 -9.83 8.43
C ALA A 382 12.50 -9.28 8.46
N PRO A 383 11.51 -9.91 9.14
CA PRO A 383 10.17 -9.34 9.26
C PRO A 383 10.14 -7.99 9.98
N MET A 384 10.97 -7.79 11.01
CA MET A 384 11.05 -6.52 11.72
C MET A 384 11.63 -5.43 10.83
N CYS A 385 12.70 -5.73 10.08
CA CYS A 385 13.26 -4.83 9.08
C CYS A 385 12.21 -4.47 8.01
N SER A 386 11.38 -5.45 7.57
CA SER A 386 10.32 -5.21 6.60
C SER A 386 9.25 -4.26 7.12
N VAL A 387 8.76 -4.43 8.36
CA VAL A 387 7.73 -3.57 8.97
C VAL A 387 8.27 -2.15 9.19
N ILE A 388 9.36 -2.02 9.93
CA ILE A 388 9.93 -0.71 10.29
C ILE A 388 10.47 0.02 9.05
N GLY A 389 11.12 -0.71 8.13
CA GLY A 389 11.64 -0.15 6.89
C GLY A 389 10.53 0.34 5.95
N SER A 390 9.39 -0.37 5.88
CA SER A 390 8.24 0.08 5.09
C SER A 390 7.60 1.34 5.67
N ILE A 391 7.48 1.44 6.99
CA ILE A 391 6.97 2.64 7.67
C ILE A 391 7.90 3.82 7.42
N ALA A 392 9.20 3.67 7.62
CA ALA A 392 10.18 4.73 7.37
C ALA A 392 10.19 5.18 5.91
N ALA A 393 10.08 4.24 4.96
CA ALA A 393 9.97 4.56 3.54
C ALA A 393 8.67 5.31 3.19
N GLN A 394 7.54 4.96 3.82
CA GLN A 394 6.28 5.72 3.66
C GLN A 394 6.43 7.15 4.19
N GLU A 395 7.08 7.35 5.35
CA GLU A 395 7.35 8.68 5.87
C GLU A 395 8.24 9.50 4.93
N ALA A 396 9.22 8.86 4.30
CA ALA A 396 10.04 9.50 3.27
C ALA A 396 9.21 9.91 2.03
N VAL A 397 8.27 9.07 1.58
CA VAL A 397 7.34 9.42 0.50
C VAL A 397 6.42 10.58 0.89
N LYS A 398 5.93 10.62 2.15
CA LYS A 398 5.14 11.74 2.68
C LYS A 398 5.96 13.03 2.70
N ALA A 399 7.22 12.97 3.17
CA ALA A 399 8.15 14.09 3.18
C ALA A 399 8.39 14.64 1.76
N CYS A 400 8.58 13.76 0.77
CA CYS A 400 8.82 14.16 -0.62
C CYS A 400 7.57 14.73 -1.31
N THR A 401 6.38 14.21 -1.01
CA THR A 401 5.16 14.55 -1.73
C THR A 401 4.29 15.60 -1.05
N GLY A 402 4.42 15.75 0.27
CA GLY A 402 3.50 16.54 1.09
C GLY A 402 2.10 15.93 1.16
N LYS A 403 1.94 14.64 0.84
CA LYS A 403 0.68 13.92 0.86
C LYS A 403 0.66 12.91 1.99
N PHE A 404 -0.49 12.75 2.65
CA PHE A 404 -0.72 12.01 3.89
C PHE A 404 -0.09 12.65 5.14
N MET A 405 -0.77 12.50 6.28
CA MET A 405 -0.29 13.01 7.56
C MET A 405 0.95 12.23 8.00
N PRO A 406 2.10 12.89 8.27
CA PRO A 406 3.27 12.24 8.82
C PRO A 406 3.06 11.74 10.25
N ILE A 407 3.90 10.81 10.68
CA ILE A 407 3.98 10.36 12.08
C ILE A 407 4.29 11.56 12.98
N ARG A 408 3.61 11.63 14.14
CA ARG A 408 3.72 12.69 15.15
C ARG A 408 4.28 12.12 16.45
N GLN A 409 5.58 12.20 16.69
CA GLN A 409 6.82 12.22 15.85
C GLN A 409 7.50 10.86 15.95
N TRP A 410 7.13 10.11 17.03
CA TRP A 410 7.62 8.77 17.30
C TRP A 410 6.60 7.72 16.96
N PHE A 411 7.05 6.69 16.28
CA PHE A 411 6.35 5.42 16.15
C PHE A 411 7.18 4.37 16.86
N MET A 412 6.60 3.72 17.86
CA MET A 412 7.20 2.62 18.61
C MET A 412 6.44 1.34 18.31
N PHE A 413 7.17 0.27 18.10
CA PHE A 413 6.62 -1.03 17.76
C PHE A 413 7.32 -2.13 18.55
N ASP A 414 6.53 -3.07 19.06
CA ASP A 414 7.04 -4.32 19.63
C ASP A 414 6.23 -5.52 19.13
N ALA A 415 6.89 -6.65 18.98
CA ALA A 415 6.33 -7.94 18.62
C ALA A 415 6.68 -9.00 19.70
N GLU A 416 6.62 -8.62 20.98
CA GLU A 416 6.99 -9.48 22.12
C GLU A 416 6.24 -10.82 22.14
N GLU A 417 5.04 -10.87 21.56
CA GLU A 417 4.24 -12.09 21.45
C GLU A 417 4.95 -13.19 20.62
N ALA A 418 5.96 -12.83 19.84
CA ALA A 418 6.78 -13.80 19.10
C ALA A 418 7.91 -14.43 19.92
N TYR A 419 8.19 -13.94 21.14
CA TYR A 419 9.11 -14.63 22.02
C TYR A 419 8.58 -16.02 22.42
N PRO A 420 9.46 -17.03 22.54
CA PRO A 420 9.08 -18.32 23.09
C PRO A 420 8.49 -18.19 24.50
N GLU A 421 7.38 -18.85 24.80
CA GLU A 421 6.70 -18.78 26.12
C GLU A 421 7.63 -19.16 27.27
N ASP A 422 8.55 -20.08 27.05
CA ASP A 422 9.50 -20.61 28.04
C ASP A 422 10.89 -19.94 27.96
N MET A 423 11.03 -18.80 27.30
CA MET A 423 12.32 -18.12 27.08
C MET A 423 13.11 -17.95 28.37
N GLU A 424 12.46 -17.56 29.48
CA GLU A 424 13.10 -17.39 30.79
C GLU A 424 13.65 -18.68 31.40
N LYS A 425 13.19 -19.85 30.94
CA LYS A 425 13.61 -21.17 31.39
C LYS A 425 14.66 -21.80 30.47
N MET A 426 14.91 -21.20 29.31
CA MET A 426 15.90 -21.69 28.37
C MET A 426 17.32 -21.35 28.86
N GLY A 427 18.27 -22.24 28.61
CA GLY A 427 19.68 -21.98 28.88
C GLY A 427 20.22 -20.86 27.99
N THR A 428 21.21 -20.11 28.47
CA THR A 428 21.81 -19.01 27.71
C THR A 428 22.46 -19.48 26.41
N GLU A 429 22.98 -20.72 26.37
CA GLU A 429 23.54 -21.35 25.18
C GLU A 429 22.57 -21.52 24.02
N GLU A 430 21.26 -21.52 24.29
CA GLU A 430 20.21 -21.54 23.29
C GLU A 430 20.25 -20.33 22.34
N PHE A 431 20.71 -19.20 22.87
CA PHE A 431 20.75 -17.90 22.16
C PHE A 431 22.14 -17.53 21.66
N TRP A 432 23.14 -18.39 21.81
CA TRP A 432 24.50 -18.07 21.34
C TRP A 432 24.65 -18.35 19.85
N PRO A 433 25.35 -17.46 19.12
CA PRO A 433 25.64 -17.65 17.70
C PRO A 433 26.52 -18.89 17.45
N ASP A 434 26.25 -19.58 16.35
CA ASP A 434 26.99 -20.77 15.90
C ASP A 434 27.82 -20.52 14.62
N GLY A 435 27.93 -19.26 14.14
CA GLY A 435 28.61 -18.90 12.91
C GLY A 435 27.79 -19.13 11.65
N THR A 436 26.46 -19.13 11.76
CA THR A 436 25.52 -19.33 10.64
C THR A 436 24.92 -18.00 10.18
N ARG A 437 24.32 -18.00 8.99
CA ARG A 437 23.54 -16.85 8.51
C ARG A 437 22.34 -16.52 9.40
N TYR A 438 21.87 -17.44 10.21
CA TYR A 438 20.72 -17.28 11.08
C TYR A 438 21.02 -16.77 12.48
N ASP A 439 22.30 -16.56 12.82
CA ASP A 439 22.71 -16.11 14.14
C ASP A 439 21.98 -14.87 14.67
N PRO A 440 21.73 -13.81 13.86
CA PRO A 440 20.96 -12.65 14.34
C PRO A 440 19.52 -13.01 14.74
N GLN A 441 18.94 -14.05 14.16
CA GLN A 441 17.61 -14.53 14.52
C GLN A 441 17.67 -15.48 15.73
N VAL A 442 18.70 -16.34 15.79
CA VAL A 442 18.96 -17.24 16.93
C VAL A 442 19.13 -16.46 18.22
N VAL A 443 19.86 -15.33 18.19
CA VAL A 443 20.03 -14.43 19.35
C VAL A 443 18.67 -14.00 19.96
N VAL A 444 17.63 -13.87 19.15
CA VAL A 444 16.29 -13.42 19.58
C VAL A 444 15.38 -14.58 19.96
N LEU A 445 15.30 -15.61 19.11
CA LEU A 445 14.29 -16.67 19.20
C LEU A 445 14.84 -18.00 19.74
N GLY A 446 16.15 -18.20 19.72
CA GLY A 446 16.80 -19.44 20.12
C GLY A 446 16.95 -20.44 18.98
N LYS A 447 17.90 -21.39 19.18
CA LYS A 447 18.23 -22.46 18.21
C LYS A 447 17.07 -23.42 17.96
N THR A 448 16.34 -23.78 19.00
CA THR A 448 15.17 -24.68 18.91
C THR A 448 14.09 -24.11 18.01
N VAL A 449 13.79 -22.81 18.14
CA VAL A 449 12.81 -22.14 17.27
C VAL A 449 13.34 -22.04 15.84
N GLN A 450 14.63 -21.73 15.66
CA GLN A 450 15.25 -21.71 14.33
C GLN A 450 15.17 -23.08 13.64
N GLU A 451 15.47 -24.16 14.33
CA GLU A 451 15.36 -25.51 13.78
C GLU A 451 13.93 -25.86 13.38
N ARG A 452 12.94 -25.45 14.19
CA ARG A 452 11.52 -25.62 13.85
C ARG A 452 11.14 -24.86 12.61
N LEU A 453 11.52 -23.58 12.49
CA LEU A 453 11.26 -22.75 11.29
C LEU A 453 11.84 -23.38 10.03
N MET A 454 13.08 -23.90 10.10
CA MET A 454 13.73 -24.55 8.96
C MET A 454 12.99 -25.81 8.50
N ASN A 455 12.32 -26.52 9.38
CA ASN A 455 11.61 -27.75 9.06
C ASN A 455 10.11 -27.57 8.76
N LEU A 456 9.59 -26.33 8.77
CA LEU A 456 8.20 -26.06 8.42
C LEU A 456 7.91 -26.34 6.94
N ARG A 457 6.69 -26.81 6.68
CA ARG A 457 6.11 -26.97 5.36
C ARG A 457 4.98 -25.97 5.19
N TYR A 458 5.21 -24.96 4.37
CA TYR A 458 4.26 -23.85 4.19
C TYR A 458 3.80 -23.72 2.74
N MET A 459 2.54 -23.35 2.57
CA MET A 459 1.99 -22.98 1.26
C MET A 459 1.78 -21.47 1.20
N LEU A 460 2.36 -20.80 0.20
CA LEU A 460 2.13 -19.42 -0.17
C LEU A 460 1.21 -19.37 -1.40
N VAL A 461 0.04 -18.77 -1.25
CA VAL A 461 -0.95 -18.64 -2.31
C VAL A 461 -0.94 -17.21 -2.84
N GLY A 462 -0.46 -17.05 -4.06
CA GLY A 462 -0.24 -15.77 -4.72
C GLY A 462 1.23 -15.31 -4.66
N ALA A 463 1.81 -14.99 -5.82
CA ALA A 463 3.15 -14.42 -5.98
C ALA A 463 3.11 -12.97 -6.51
N GLY A 464 2.08 -12.21 -6.10
CA GLY A 464 1.95 -10.78 -6.33
C GLY A 464 2.88 -9.95 -5.43
N ALA A 465 2.53 -8.68 -5.15
CA ALA A 465 3.38 -7.81 -4.32
C ALA A 465 3.58 -8.35 -2.90
N ILE A 466 2.48 -8.74 -2.22
CA ILE A 466 2.54 -9.32 -0.88
C ILE A 466 3.26 -10.66 -0.90
N GLY A 467 2.97 -11.52 -1.90
CA GLY A 467 3.63 -12.83 -2.03
C GLY A 467 5.14 -12.72 -2.23
N CYS A 468 5.62 -11.73 -2.99
CA CYS A 468 7.05 -11.45 -3.14
C CYS A 468 7.70 -11.10 -1.80
N GLU A 469 7.06 -10.26 -0.99
CA GLU A 469 7.56 -9.85 0.32
C GLU A 469 7.52 -11.03 1.33
N ALA A 470 6.45 -11.82 1.32
CA ALA A 470 6.35 -13.00 2.17
C ALA A 470 7.43 -14.04 1.84
N LEU A 471 7.62 -14.34 0.55
CA LEU A 471 8.60 -15.33 0.10
C LEU A 471 10.04 -14.89 0.39
N LYS A 472 10.34 -13.58 0.27
CA LYS A 472 11.61 -13.01 0.72
C LYS A 472 11.82 -13.28 2.21
N ASN A 473 10.85 -12.96 3.05
CA ASN A 473 10.97 -13.19 4.49
C ASN A 473 11.12 -14.67 4.83
N PHE A 474 10.41 -15.57 4.16
CA PHE A 474 10.59 -17.03 4.34
C PHE A 474 12.02 -17.44 4.01
N ALA A 475 12.58 -16.97 2.91
CA ALA A 475 13.95 -17.27 2.51
C ALA A 475 14.97 -16.78 3.55
N LEU A 476 14.83 -15.53 4.03
CA LEU A 476 15.74 -14.92 4.98
C LEU A 476 15.65 -15.55 6.38
N MET A 477 14.45 -15.87 6.85
CA MET A 477 14.22 -16.56 8.13
C MET A 477 14.63 -18.03 8.08
N GLY A 478 14.86 -18.59 6.90
CA GLY A 478 15.16 -20.01 6.74
C GLY A 478 13.95 -20.94 6.80
N VAL A 479 12.71 -20.43 6.62
CA VAL A 479 11.50 -21.25 6.57
C VAL A 479 11.61 -22.25 5.42
N GLY A 480 11.47 -23.53 5.70
CA GLY A 480 11.52 -24.57 4.68
C GLY A 480 12.94 -24.96 4.20
N CYS A 481 14.00 -24.47 4.85
CA CYS A 481 15.40 -24.77 4.48
C CYS A 481 15.93 -26.08 5.06
N GLY A 482 15.33 -26.61 6.12
CA GLY A 482 15.75 -27.85 6.77
C GLY A 482 15.38 -29.11 5.98
N PRO A 483 15.87 -30.28 6.41
CA PRO A 483 15.70 -31.54 5.68
C PRO A 483 14.24 -31.99 5.54
N LYS A 484 13.35 -31.59 6.44
CA LYS A 484 11.91 -31.88 6.39
C LYS A 484 11.07 -30.70 5.87
N GLY A 485 11.67 -29.51 5.81
CA GLY A 485 10.99 -28.27 5.43
C GLY A 485 10.76 -28.14 3.92
N GLN A 486 9.75 -27.39 3.54
CA GLN A 486 9.45 -27.07 2.15
C GLN A 486 8.50 -25.88 2.05
N VAL A 487 8.68 -25.00 1.09
CA VAL A 487 7.75 -23.93 0.75
C VAL A 487 7.13 -24.25 -0.62
N HIS A 488 5.79 -24.29 -0.67
CA HIS A 488 5.05 -24.35 -1.92
C HIS A 488 4.56 -22.96 -2.27
N VAL A 489 4.83 -22.47 -3.48
CA VAL A 489 4.29 -21.19 -3.97
C VAL A 489 3.44 -21.43 -5.21
N THR A 490 2.22 -20.92 -5.22
CA THR A 490 1.32 -21.06 -6.37
C THR A 490 0.83 -19.69 -6.87
N ASP A 491 0.91 -19.50 -8.19
CA ASP A 491 0.34 -18.36 -8.90
C ASP A 491 0.22 -18.73 -10.38
N MET A 492 -0.95 -18.54 -10.97
CA MET A 492 -1.23 -18.90 -12.36
C MET A 492 -0.90 -17.78 -13.36
N ASP A 493 -0.65 -16.57 -12.86
CA ASP A 493 -0.46 -15.40 -13.71
C ASP A 493 0.95 -15.31 -14.27
N SER A 494 1.05 -14.63 -15.42
CA SER A 494 2.32 -14.17 -15.99
C SER A 494 2.68 -12.77 -15.50
N ILE A 495 3.98 -12.48 -15.50
CA ILE A 495 4.52 -11.17 -15.12
C ILE A 495 4.23 -10.16 -16.22
N GLU A 496 3.65 -9.02 -15.84
CA GLU A 496 3.44 -7.87 -16.71
C GLU A 496 4.36 -6.71 -16.31
N ARG A 497 4.66 -5.82 -17.26
CA ARG A 497 5.48 -4.63 -16.97
C ARG A 497 4.87 -3.75 -15.87
N SER A 498 3.54 -3.65 -15.81
CA SER A 498 2.81 -2.93 -14.77
C SER A 498 3.01 -3.49 -13.34
N ASN A 499 3.56 -4.70 -13.22
CA ASN A 499 3.85 -5.33 -11.92
C ASN A 499 5.19 -4.85 -11.33
N LEU A 500 6.14 -4.42 -12.17
CA LEU A 500 7.52 -4.14 -11.78
C LEU A 500 7.67 -2.98 -10.78
N ASN A 501 6.68 -2.12 -10.67
CA ASN A 501 6.67 -1.01 -9.72
C ASN A 501 6.44 -1.42 -8.25
N ARG A 502 6.06 -2.68 -7.98
CA ARG A 502 5.75 -3.17 -6.62
C ARG A 502 6.09 -4.64 -6.36
N GLN A 503 6.23 -5.47 -7.40
CA GLN A 503 6.60 -6.89 -7.28
C GLN A 503 8.12 -7.02 -7.44
N PHE A 504 8.86 -6.66 -6.38
CA PHE A 504 10.29 -6.36 -6.40
C PHE A 504 11.20 -7.55 -6.76
N LEU A 505 10.69 -8.78 -6.71
CA LEU A 505 11.45 -9.96 -7.15
C LEU A 505 11.65 -10.00 -8.66
N PHE A 506 10.80 -9.31 -9.43
CA PHE A 506 10.80 -9.39 -10.89
C PHE A 506 11.60 -8.26 -11.55
N ARG A 507 12.10 -8.55 -12.75
CA ARG A 507 12.83 -7.62 -13.61
C ARG A 507 12.19 -7.58 -15.01
N GLU A 508 12.57 -6.63 -15.83
CA GLU A 508 12.11 -6.52 -17.22
C GLU A 508 12.33 -7.84 -18.01
N SER A 509 13.42 -8.54 -17.71
CA SER A 509 13.74 -9.85 -18.34
C SER A 509 12.78 -10.99 -17.92
N ASP A 510 12.02 -10.81 -16.85
CA ASP A 510 11.09 -11.81 -16.35
C ASP A 510 9.66 -11.62 -16.90
N VAL A 511 9.41 -10.52 -17.65
CA VAL A 511 8.09 -10.24 -18.25
C VAL A 511 7.66 -11.42 -19.14
N GLN A 512 6.40 -11.82 -19.00
CA GLN A 512 5.75 -13.00 -19.62
C GLN A 512 6.13 -14.36 -19.01
N GLN A 513 7.06 -14.45 -18.05
CA GLN A 513 7.28 -15.66 -17.28
C GLN A 513 6.17 -15.82 -16.21
N LEU A 514 5.93 -17.05 -15.74
CA LEU A 514 5.01 -17.32 -14.65
C LEU A 514 5.54 -16.70 -13.34
N LYS A 515 4.67 -16.02 -12.59
CA LYS A 515 5.02 -15.34 -11.34
C LYS A 515 5.60 -16.30 -10.32
N SER A 516 4.95 -17.46 -10.10
CA SER A 516 5.40 -18.47 -9.13
C SER A 516 6.81 -18.99 -9.44
N VAL A 517 7.12 -19.26 -10.71
CA VAL A 517 8.42 -19.79 -11.15
C VAL A 517 9.53 -18.75 -10.95
N ALA A 518 9.28 -17.52 -11.40
CA ALA A 518 10.25 -16.43 -11.24
C ALA A 518 10.49 -16.08 -9.76
N ALA A 519 9.43 -16.02 -8.94
CA ALA A 519 9.53 -15.76 -7.51
C ALA A 519 10.33 -16.85 -6.78
N ALA A 520 10.05 -18.12 -7.06
CA ALA A 520 10.76 -19.25 -6.45
C ALA A 520 12.27 -19.21 -6.81
N ARG A 521 12.61 -18.93 -8.07
CA ARG A 521 14.01 -18.78 -8.51
C ARG A 521 14.70 -17.65 -7.74
N LYS A 522 14.07 -16.47 -7.63
CA LYS A 522 14.63 -15.31 -6.93
C LYS A 522 14.78 -15.52 -5.43
N ALA A 523 13.84 -16.19 -4.79
CA ALA A 523 13.96 -16.54 -3.37
C ALA A 523 15.12 -17.51 -3.11
N LYS A 524 15.35 -18.45 -4.02
CA LYS A 524 16.49 -19.38 -3.96
C LYS A 524 17.85 -18.70 -4.20
N GLU A 525 17.88 -17.58 -4.97
CA GLU A 525 19.08 -16.76 -5.09
C GLU A 525 19.43 -16.06 -3.75
N MET A 526 18.43 -15.69 -2.94
CA MET A 526 18.62 -15.08 -1.60
C MET A 526 19.09 -16.12 -0.56
N ASN A 527 18.54 -17.31 -0.64
CA ASN A 527 18.92 -18.43 0.23
C ASN A 527 18.97 -19.74 -0.56
N PRO A 528 20.16 -20.23 -0.94
CA PRO A 528 20.31 -21.46 -1.71
C PRO A 528 19.77 -22.73 -1.02
N GLU A 529 19.66 -22.72 0.31
CA GLU A 529 19.12 -23.82 1.09
C GLU A 529 17.60 -23.94 1.01
N LEU A 530 16.90 -22.88 0.55
CA LEU A 530 15.45 -22.86 0.46
C LEU A 530 14.91 -23.95 -0.47
N ARG A 531 14.06 -24.81 0.08
CA ARG A 531 13.37 -25.87 -0.66
C ARG A 531 12.01 -25.36 -1.12
N VAL A 532 12.00 -24.67 -2.24
CA VAL A 532 10.80 -24.06 -2.82
C VAL A 532 10.32 -24.85 -4.04
N VAL A 533 9.02 -25.12 -4.09
CA VAL A 533 8.30 -25.73 -5.23
C VAL A 533 7.31 -24.72 -5.78
N ALA A 534 7.43 -24.43 -7.08
CA ALA A 534 6.52 -23.53 -7.78
C ALA A 534 5.40 -24.34 -8.47
N HIS A 535 4.15 -23.89 -8.25
CA HIS A 535 2.95 -24.39 -8.91
C HIS A 535 2.38 -23.29 -9.80
N SER A 536 1.78 -23.64 -10.92
CA SER A 536 1.11 -22.72 -11.86
C SER A 536 -0.40 -22.82 -11.78
N SER A 537 -0.92 -23.58 -10.83
CA SER A 537 -2.33 -23.86 -10.70
C SER A 537 -3.02 -22.85 -9.79
N LYS A 538 -4.24 -22.49 -10.16
CA LYS A 538 -5.15 -21.73 -9.31
C LYS A 538 -5.60 -22.61 -8.13
N VAL A 539 -5.84 -22.02 -6.97
CA VAL A 539 -6.46 -22.74 -5.84
C VAL A 539 -7.99 -22.67 -5.96
N GLY A 540 -8.63 -23.83 -5.90
CA GLY A 540 -10.07 -23.94 -6.03
C GLY A 540 -10.53 -25.39 -6.12
N PRO A 541 -11.86 -25.65 -6.16
CA PRO A 541 -12.40 -27.00 -6.28
C PRO A 541 -11.90 -27.76 -7.52
N GLU A 542 -11.58 -27.05 -8.59
CA GLU A 542 -11.07 -27.61 -9.84
C GLU A 542 -9.66 -28.20 -9.74
N THR A 543 -8.90 -27.86 -8.72
CA THR A 543 -7.50 -28.26 -8.52
C THR A 543 -7.31 -29.16 -7.28
N GLU A 544 -8.37 -29.71 -6.72
CA GLU A 544 -8.30 -30.63 -5.57
C GLU A 544 -7.57 -31.94 -5.89
N GLY A 545 -7.38 -32.28 -7.16
CA GLY A 545 -6.55 -33.41 -7.58
C GLY A 545 -5.05 -33.12 -7.47
N GLU A 546 -4.61 -31.86 -7.45
CA GLU A 546 -3.23 -31.44 -7.23
C GLU A 546 -2.98 -31.08 -5.76
N PHE A 547 -3.88 -30.30 -5.18
CA PHE A 547 -3.86 -29.90 -3.78
C PHE A 547 -4.86 -30.76 -2.99
N ASP A 548 -4.58 -32.07 -2.95
CA ASP A 548 -5.44 -33.06 -2.32
C ASP A 548 -5.37 -33.02 -0.78
N ASP A 549 -6.12 -33.90 -0.14
CA ASP A 549 -6.18 -33.98 1.30
C ASP A 549 -4.81 -34.30 1.91
N GLY A 550 -4.03 -35.20 1.29
CA GLY A 550 -2.70 -35.55 1.72
C GLY A 550 -1.71 -34.36 1.63
N PHE A 551 -1.89 -33.50 0.62
CA PHE A 551 -1.13 -32.27 0.49
C PHE A 551 -1.39 -31.34 1.69
N PHE A 552 -2.67 -31.06 2.00
CA PHE A 552 -3.02 -30.18 3.12
C PHE A 552 -2.64 -30.79 4.48
N GLU A 553 -2.81 -32.10 4.67
CA GLU A 553 -2.38 -32.78 5.90
C GLU A 553 -0.88 -32.62 6.15
N GLY A 554 -0.09 -32.60 5.07
CA GLY A 554 1.36 -32.44 5.12
C GLY A 554 1.86 -31.02 5.40
N LEU A 555 1.00 -29.99 5.39
CA LEU A 555 1.38 -28.61 5.66
C LEU A 555 1.39 -28.28 7.16
N ASP A 556 2.22 -27.33 7.57
CA ASP A 556 2.19 -26.71 8.90
C ASP A 556 1.38 -25.41 8.91
N GLY A 557 1.18 -24.77 7.75
CA GLY A 557 0.38 -23.56 7.63
C GLY A 557 0.29 -23.06 6.20
N VAL A 558 -0.56 -22.05 6.02
CA VAL A 558 -0.83 -21.40 4.72
C VAL A 558 -0.71 -19.90 4.88
N PHE A 559 -0.16 -19.23 3.87
CA PHE A 559 -0.13 -17.77 3.73
C PHE A 559 -0.89 -17.37 2.46
N ASN A 560 -1.97 -16.61 2.61
CA ASN A 560 -2.74 -16.05 1.51
C ASN A 560 -2.24 -14.65 1.13
N ALA A 561 -1.79 -14.50 -0.11
CA ALA A 561 -1.49 -13.22 -0.75
C ALA A 561 -2.41 -13.01 -1.97
N LEU A 562 -3.70 -13.28 -1.77
CA LEU A 562 -4.76 -13.31 -2.78
C LEU A 562 -5.44 -11.93 -2.95
N ASP A 563 -6.02 -11.71 -4.12
CA ASP A 563 -6.74 -10.49 -4.50
C ASP A 563 -8.26 -10.68 -4.71
N ASN A 564 -8.77 -11.91 -4.49
CA ASN A 564 -10.20 -12.19 -4.67
C ASN A 564 -10.80 -12.96 -3.48
N VAL A 565 -12.02 -12.60 -3.12
CA VAL A 565 -12.77 -13.16 -1.98
C VAL A 565 -13.07 -14.65 -2.13
N PRO A 566 -13.52 -15.18 -3.29
CA PRO A 566 -13.82 -16.60 -3.44
C PRO A 566 -12.62 -17.51 -3.13
N ALA A 567 -11.43 -17.17 -3.61
CA ALA A 567 -10.22 -17.95 -3.33
C ALA A 567 -9.83 -17.88 -1.84
N ARG A 568 -9.98 -16.71 -1.19
CA ARG A 568 -9.76 -16.56 0.26
C ARG A 568 -10.70 -17.44 1.06
N MET A 569 -12.00 -17.44 0.74
CA MET A 569 -13.00 -18.28 1.41
C MET A 569 -12.71 -19.76 1.21
N TYR A 570 -12.33 -20.17 0.00
CA TYR A 570 -11.95 -21.55 -0.28
C TYR A 570 -10.75 -21.98 0.58
N MET A 571 -9.68 -21.20 0.60
CA MET A 571 -8.49 -21.50 1.41
C MET A 571 -8.77 -21.51 2.91
N ASP A 572 -9.59 -20.57 3.40
CA ASP A 572 -10.03 -20.53 4.79
C ASP A 572 -10.78 -21.81 5.17
N GLN A 573 -11.74 -22.25 4.34
CA GLN A 573 -12.49 -23.49 4.56
C GLN A 573 -11.57 -24.73 4.61
N ARG A 574 -10.60 -24.83 3.67
CA ARG A 574 -9.61 -25.92 3.66
C ARG A 574 -8.73 -25.88 4.91
N CYS A 575 -8.23 -24.68 5.29
CA CYS A 575 -7.40 -24.51 6.48
C CYS A 575 -8.15 -24.87 7.78
N VAL A 576 -9.40 -24.45 7.92
CA VAL A 576 -10.24 -24.80 9.08
C VAL A 576 -10.50 -26.31 9.12
N PHE A 577 -10.81 -26.92 7.98
CA PHE A 577 -11.08 -28.38 7.89
C PHE A 577 -9.85 -29.20 8.30
N PHE A 578 -8.66 -28.88 7.75
CA PHE A 578 -7.40 -29.58 8.07
C PHE A 578 -6.70 -29.06 9.32
N ARG A 579 -7.31 -28.09 10.04
CA ARG A 579 -6.75 -27.46 11.25
C ARG A 579 -5.37 -26.85 11.01
N LYS A 580 -5.17 -26.21 9.88
CA LYS A 580 -3.91 -25.52 9.55
C LYS A 580 -4.02 -24.03 9.82
N PRO A 581 -3.03 -23.41 10.50
CA PRO A 581 -2.96 -21.96 10.63
C PRO A 581 -2.98 -21.28 9.27
N LEU A 582 -3.74 -20.19 9.16
CA LEU A 582 -3.82 -19.37 7.97
C LEU A 582 -3.43 -17.92 8.30
N LEU A 583 -2.48 -17.38 7.56
CA LEU A 583 -2.18 -15.96 7.53
C LEU A 583 -2.84 -15.38 6.28
N ASP A 584 -3.97 -14.68 6.45
CA ASP A 584 -4.63 -14.01 5.32
C ASP A 584 -4.19 -12.55 5.24
N SER A 585 -3.97 -12.06 4.04
CA SER A 585 -3.51 -10.69 3.80
C SER A 585 -4.09 -10.10 2.53
N GLY A 586 -4.28 -8.78 2.53
CA GLY A 586 -4.83 -8.08 1.39
C GLY A 586 -4.64 -6.58 1.46
N THR A 587 -4.88 -5.92 0.33
CA THR A 587 -4.85 -4.46 0.21
C THR A 587 -6.08 -3.96 -0.53
N LEU A 588 -6.54 -2.75 -0.16
CA LEU A 588 -7.59 -2.02 -0.83
C LEU A 588 -7.19 -0.54 -0.90
N GLY A 589 -6.64 -0.13 -2.04
CA GLY A 589 -6.10 1.21 -2.22
C GLY A 589 -4.94 1.48 -1.25
N THR A 590 -5.11 2.46 -0.37
CA THR A 590 -4.13 2.85 0.66
C THR A 590 -4.23 2.03 1.96
N LYS A 591 -5.22 1.15 2.06
CA LYS A 591 -5.49 0.33 3.25
C LYS A 591 -4.91 -1.07 3.07
N GLY A 592 -4.34 -1.62 4.14
CA GLY A 592 -3.90 -3.01 4.22
C GLY A 592 -4.62 -3.75 5.33
N ASN A 593 -4.77 -5.06 5.18
CA ASN A 593 -5.36 -5.94 6.17
C ASN A 593 -4.56 -7.21 6.34
N VAL A 594 -4.44 -7.65 7.58
CA VAL A 594 -3.85 -8.95 7.98
C VAL A 594 -4.80 -9.62 8.96
N GLN A 595 -5.10 -10.89 8.72
CA GLN A 595 -5.86 -11.72 9.64
C GLN A 595 -5.10 -13.01 9.93
N VAL A 596 -4.89 -13.31 11.21
CA VAL A 596 -4.33 -14.57 11.67
C VAL A 596 -5.48 -15.48 12.08
N VAL A 597 -5.61 -16.60 11.39
CA VAL A 597 -6.62 -17.63 11.65
C VAL A 597 -5.95 -18.85 12.25
N ILE A 598 -6.22 -19.10 13.53
CA ILE A 598 -5.86 -20.32 14.21
C ILE A 598 -7.12 -21.15 14.40
N PRO A 599 -7.30 -22.26 13.67
CA PRO A 599 -8.54 -23.03 13.70
C PRO A 599 -8.94 -23.41 15.13
N HIS A 600 -10.21 -23.22 15.46
CA HIS A 600 -10.82 -23.43 16.79
C HIS A 600 -10.35 -22.49 17.92
N GLN A 601 -9.49 -21.49 17.64
CA GLN A 601 -9.01 -20.52 18.63
C GLN A 601 -9.33 -19.07 18.24
N SER A 602 -9.26 -18.74 16.95
CA SER A 602 -9.59 -17.42 16.45
C SER A 602 -10.74 -17.43 15.44
N VAL A 603 -11.27 -16.27 15.14
CA VAL A 603 -12.30 -16.08 14.11
C VAL A 603 -11.71 -16.41 12.73
N SER A 604 -12.41 -17.21 11.91
CA SER A 604 -11.99 -17.53 10.54
C SER A 604 -12.34 -16.39 9.58
N TYR A 605 -11.67 -16.34 8.43
CA TYR A 605 -11.96 -15.35 7.40
C TYR A 605 -13.42 -15.42 6.93
N SER A 606 -13.93 -16.63 6.69
CA SER A 606 -15.29 -16.87 6.20
C SER A 606 -16.40 -16.58 7.24
N SER A 607 -16.06 -16.49 8.52
CA SER A 607 -17.02 -16.18 9.58
C SER A 607 -17.26 -14.67 9.76
N SER A 608 -16.39 -13.82 9.22
CA SER A 608 -16.61 -12.39 9.02
C SER A 608 -16.90 -12.15 7.54
N SER A 609 -17.99 -11.47 7.21
CA SER A 609 -18.20 -11.03 5.84
C SER A 609 -17.56 -9.67 5.63
N ASP A 610 -16.67 -9.57 4.64
CA ASP A 610 -16.31 -8.27 4.10
C ASP A 610 -17.61 -7.53 3.71
N PRO A 611 -17.70 -6.21 3.93
CA PRO A 611 -18.84 -5.46 3.45
C PRO A 611 -19.05 -5.81 1.97
N PRO A 612 -20.28 -6.23 1.55
CA PRO A 612 -20.51 -6.55 0.17
C PRO A 612 -20.06 -5.35 -0.68
N GLU A 613 -19.37 -5.62 -1.78
CA GLU A 613 -19.11 -4.59 -2.78
C GLU A 613 -20.45 -3.88 -2.99
N LYS A 614 -20.48 -2.57 -2.86
CA LYS A 614 -21.69 -1.78 -3.08
C LYS A 614 -22.09 -1.96 -4.54
N ALA A 615 -22.78 -3.05 -4.84
CA ALA A 615 -23.35 -3.28 -6.17
C ALA A 615 -24.32 -2.14 -6.45
N ILE A 616 -24.05 -1.39 -7.49
CA ILE A 616 -24.96 -0.33 -7.92
C ILE A 616 -26.25 -0.99 -8.39
N PRO A 617 -27.42 -0.63 -7.85
CA PRO A 617 -28.68 -1.25 -8.26
C PRO A 617 -28.87 -1.14 -9.77
N ILE A 618 -29.31 -2.22 -10.42
CA ILE A 618 -29.51 -2.27 -11.88
C ILE A 618 -30.46 -1.16 -12.37
N CYS A 619 -31.46 -0.79 -11.56
CA CYS A 619 -32.37 0.31 -11.86
C CYS A 619 -31.66 1.66 -11.90
N THR A 620 -30.68 1.88 -11.01
CA THR A 620 -29.85 3.08 -10.99
C THR A 620 -28.94 3.12 -12.23
N LEU A 621 -28.27 2.01 -12.54
CA LEU A 621 -27.39 1.93 -13.72
C LEU A 621 -28.15 2.18 -15.03
N LYS A 622 -29.35 1.57 -15.18
CA LYS A 622 -30.09 1.60 -16.44
C LYS A 622 -30.96 2.83 -16.63
N ASN A 623 -31.54 3.35 -15.55
CA ASN A 623 -32.61 4.34 -15.66
C ASN A 623 -32.33 5.67 -14.95
N PHE A 624 -31.58 5.65 -13.85
CA PHE A 624 -31.40 6.82 -12.99
C PHE A 624 -29.93 7.00 -12.55
N PRO A 625 -28.96 7.01 -13.48
CA PRO A 625 -27.56 7.25 -13.11
C PRO A 625 -27.43 8.68 -12.57
N ASN A 626 -26.73 8.84 -11.45
CA ASN A 626 -26.57 10.13 -10.78
C ASN A 626 -25.12 10.39 -10.33
N ALA A 627 -24.19 9.47 -10.60
CA ALA A 627 -22.78 9.58 -10.35
C ALA A 627 -21.99 9.08 -11.57
N ILE A 628 -20.74 9.55 -11.71
CA ILE A 628 -19.88 9.17 -12.85
C ILE A 628 -19.61 7.65 -12.85
N GLU A 629 -19.50 7.03 -11.68
CA GLU A 629 -19.28 5.59 -11.52
C GLU A 629 -20.46 4.78 -12.11
N HIS A 630 -21.68 5.29 -12.01
CA HIS A 630 -22.87 4.65 -12.60
C HIS A 630 -22.76 4.63 -14.13
N THR A 631 -22.32 5.73 -14.74
CA THR A 631 -22.21 5.81 -16.20
C THR A 631 -21.02 5.00 -16.71
N ILE A 632 -19.91 4.96 -15.98
CA ILE A 632 -18.75 4.13 -16.33
C ILE A 632 -19.10 2.64 -16.23
N GLN A 633 -19.77 2.22 -15.14
CA GLN A 633 -20.20 0.83 -14.97
C GLN A 633 -21.20 0.43 -16.07
N TRP A 634 -22.18 1.29 -16.37
CA TRP A 634 -23.11 1.05 -17.46
C TRP A 634 -22.39 0.89 -18.80
N ALA A 635 -21.43 1.77 -19.11
CA ALA A 635 -20.66 1.72 -20.35
C ALA A 635 -19.82 0.44 -20.46
N ARG A 636 -19.21 0.00 -19.35
CA ARG A 636 -18.49 -1.27 -19.26
C ARG A 636 -19.40 -2.46 -19.50
N ASP A 637 -20.55 -2.50 -18.83
CA ASP A 637 -21.52 -3.59 -18.97
C ASP A 637 -22.06 -3.68 -20.40
N ASP A 638 -22.32 -2.54 -21.04
CA ASP A 638 -22.76 -2.46 -22.43
C ASP A 638 -21.66 -2.95 -23.40
N PHE A 639 -20.41 -2.54 -23.17
CA PHE A 639 -19.26 -2.97 -23.96
C PHE A 639 -19.05 -4.49 -23.87
N GLU A 640 -18.95 -5.03 -22.64
CA GLU A 640 -18.74 -6.47 -22.39
C GLU A 640 -19.90 -7.30 -22.99
N GLY A 641 -21.14 -6.85 -22.77
CA GLY A 641 -22.33 -7.56 -23.24
C GLY A 641 -22.44 -7.60 -24.76
N VAL A 642 -22.06 -6.55 -25.46
CA VAL A 642 -22.29 -6.41 -26.91
C VAL A 642 -21.09 -6.83 -27.76
N PHE A 643 -19.87 -6.46 -27.35
CA PHE A 643 -18.69 -6.64 -28.18
C PHE A 643 -17.82 -7.82 -27.76
N LYS A 644 -18.06 -8.43 -26.59
CA LYS A 644 -17.32 -9.58 -26.10
C LYS A 644 -18.26 -10.77 -25.85
N GLN A 645 -19.02 -10.78 -24.76
CA GLN A 645 -19.76 -11.96 -24.33
C GLN A 645 -20.74 -12.49 -25.39
N SER A 646 -21.57 -11.62 -25.97
CA SER A 646 -22.52 -12.07 -27.01
C SER A 646 -21.82 -12.49 -28.32
N VAL A 647 -20.60 -12.00 -28.60
CA VAL A 647 -19.77 -12.42 -29.73
C VAL A 647 -19.17 -13.80 -29.47
N ASP A 648 -18.62 -14.03 -28.26
CA ASP A 648 -18.07 -15.32 -27.84
C ASP A 648 -19.17 -16.41 -27.83
N ASP A 649 -20.36 -16.07 -27.31
CA ASP A 649 -21.52 -16.95 -27.32
C ASP A 649 -21.97 -17.26 -28.77
N ALA A 650 -21.96 -16.26 -29.66
CA ALA A 650 -22.29 -16.45 -31.07
C ALA A 650 -21.24 -17.33 -31.78
N ALA A 651 -19.96 -17.14 -31.50
CA ALA A 651 -18.89 -17.97 -32.03
C ALA A 651 -19.05 -19.43 -31.57
N THR A 652 -19.28 -19.65 -30.26
CA THR A 652 -19.52 -20.98 -29.69
C THR A 652 -20.77 -21.64 -30.29
N TYR A 653 -21.84 -20.87 -30.51
CA TYR A 653 -23.03 -21.38 -31.20
C TYR A 653 -22.77 -21.79 -32.65
N VAL A 654 -22.02 -21.01 -33.40
CA VAL A 654 -21.67 -21.32 -34.79
C VAL A 654 -20.77 -22.55 -34.88
N GLU A 655 -19.84 -22.72 -33.93
CA GLU A 655 -18.95 -23.87 -33.88
C GLU A 655 -19.65 -25.17 -33.49
N SER A 656 -20.54 -25.14 -32.49
CA SER A 656 -21.27 -26.32 -32.02
C SER A 656 -22.69 -25.98 -31.49
N PRO A 657 -23.73 -25.85 -32.35
CA PRO A 657 -25.06 -25.41 -31.94
C PRO A 657 -25.73 -26.31 -30.87
N GLU A 658 -25.58 -27.63 -31.00
CA GLU A 658 -26.18 -28.59 -30.09
C GLU A 658 -25.58 -28.50 -28.69
N ALA A 659 -24.28 -28.54 -28.59
CA ALA A 659 -23.58 -28.41 -27.30
C ALA A 659 -23.86 -27.07 -26.63
N PHE A 660 -23.96 -25.98 -27.38
CA PHE A 660 -24.32 -24.67 -26.85
C PHE A 660 -25.71 -24.66 -26.27
N LEU A 661 -26.71 -25.23 -26.97
CA LEU A 661 -28.09 -25.29 -26.49
C LEU A 661 -28.26 -26.22 -25.27
N ASP A 662 -27.52 -27.31 -25.20
CA ASP A 662 -27.54 -28.21 -24.05
C ASP A 662 -26.93 -27.54 -22.80
N ARG A 663 -25.82 -26.77 -22.97
CA ARG A 663 -25.30 -25.94 -21.90
C ARG A 663 -26.32 -24.92 -21.37
N LEU A 664 -27.04 -24.25 -22.25
CA LEU A 664 -28.07 -23.29 -21.86
C LEU A 664 -29.26 -23.92 -21.13
N ARG A 665 -29.65 -25.15 -21.54
CA ARG A 665 -30.73 -25.92 -20.84
C ARG A 665 -30.34 -26.28 -19.42
N ALA A 666 -29.03 -26.51 -19.16
CA ALA A 666 -28.50 -26.81 -17.83
C ALA A 666 -28.44 -25.57 -16.93
N GLN A 667 -28.52 -24.34 -17.48
CA GLN A 667 -28.45 -23.06 -16.74
C GLN A 667 -29.72 -22.20 -16.98
N PRO A 668 -30.86 -22.50 -16.37
CA PRO A 668 -32.15 -21.91 -16.74
C PRO A 668 -32.33 -20.41 -16.48
N GLY A 669 -31.41 -19.75 -15.71
CA GLY A 669 -31.61 -18.34 -15.30
C GLY A 669 -31.30 -17.27 -16.37
N SER A 670 -30.47 -17.55 -17.38
CA SER A 670 -30.00 -16.57 -18.38
C SER A 670 -30.25 -16.96 -19.85
N ALA A 671 -30.85 -18.13 -20.10
CA ALA A 671 -30.96 -18.71 -21.43
C ALA A 671 -31.63 -17.80 -22.47
N GLN A 672 -32.68 -17.08 -22.09
CA GLN A 672 -33.42 -16.20 -23.01
C GLN A 672 -32.56 -14.99 -23.44
N SER A 673 -31.90 -14.34 -22.53
CA SER A 673 -31.04 -13.19 -22.83
C SER A 673 -29.82 -13.58 -23.67
N THR A 674 -29.24 -14.74 -23.39
CA THR A 674 -28.10 -15.28 -24.17
C THR A 674 -28.51 -15.63 -25.59
N ILE A 675 -29.65 -16.30 -25.78
CA ILE A 675 -30.18 -16.59 -27.13
C ILE A 675 -30.49 -15.31 -27.91
N GLN A 676 -31.08 -14.30 -27.25
CA GLN A 676 -31.29 -12.99 -27.86
C GLN A 676 -29.99 -12.31 -28.24
N GLY A 677 -28.94 -12.42 -27.41
CA GLY A 677 -27.61 -11.95 -27.71
C GLY A 677 -27.05 -12.59 -28.99
N VAL A 678 -27.04 -13.91 -29.03
CA VAL A 678 -26.58 -14.69 -30.20
C VAL A 678 -27.39 -14.33 -31.45
N ALA A 679 -28.72 -14.23 -31.36
CA ALA A 679 -29.57 -13.89 -32.49
C ALA A 679 -29.29 -12.52 -33.09
N ARG A 680 -28.81 -11.56 -32.31
CA ARG A 680 -28.39 -10.23 -32.77
C ARG A 680 -27.13 -10.27 -33.63
N HIS A 681 -26.34 -11.34 -33.54
CA HIS A 681 -25.11 -11.51 -34.31
C HIS A 681 -25.26 -12.42 -35.49
N VAL A 682 -25.91 -13.58 -35.31
CA VAL A 682 -26.04 -14.63 -36.36
C VAL A 682 -27.41 -14.72 -36.98
N GLY A 683 -28.38 -13.92 -36.54
CA GLY A 683 -29.71 -13.86 -37.09
C GLY A 683 -29.71 -13.44 -38.59
N LYS A 684 -30.75 -13.84 -39.33
CA LYS A 684 -30.88 -13.52 -40.75
C LYS A 684 -30.78 -12.01 -41.01
N GLY A 685 -29.78 -11.58 -41.81
CA GLY A 685 -29.56 -10.18 -42.16
C GLY A 685 -28.78 -9.38 -41.12
N GLN A 686 -28.26 -10.02 -40.04
CA GLN A 686 -27.48 -9.35 -39.02
C GLN A 686 -25.94 -9.35 -39.28
N TRP A 687 -25.52 -10.23 -40.21
CA TRP A 687 -24.10 -10.32 -40.56
C TRP A 687 -23.67 -9.14 -41.44
N PRO A 688 -22.69 -8.31 -41.04
CA PRO A 688 -22.24 -7.19 -41.84
C PRO A 688 -21.35 -7.69 -42.99
N HIS A 689 -21.56 -7.15 -44.17
CA HIS A 689 -20.79 -7.48 -45.38
C HIS A 689 -19.80 -6.35 -45.76
N SER A 690 -19.96 -5.19 -45.14
CA SER A 690 -19.11 -4.02 -45.42
C SER A 690 -19.01 -3.13 -44.16
N PHE A 691 -17.98 -2.28 -44.12
CA PHE A 691 -17.85 -1.27 -43.05
C PHE A 691 -19.05 -0.31 -43.00
N LYS A 692 -19.70 -0.07 -44.16
CA LYS A 692 -20.94 0.71 -44.20
C LYS A 692 -22.05 0.07 -43.38
N ASP A 693 -22.17 -1.27 -43.40
CA ASP A 693 -23.18 -1.98 -42.61
C ASP A 693 -22.91 -1.83 -41.12
N CYS A 694 -21.60 -1.85 -40.72
CA CYS A 694 -21.19 -1.60 -39.36
C CYS A 694 -21.51 -0.16 -38.92
N LEU A 695 -21.33 0.85 -39.79
CA LEU A 695 -21.70 2.23 -39.53
C LEU A 695 -23.23 2.41 -39.37
N LEU A 696 -24.03 1.78 -40.22
CA LEU A 696 -25.48 1.84 -40.12
C LEU A 696 -25.97 1.20 -38.81
N TRP A 697 -25.42 0.07 -38.45
CA TRP A 697 -25.70 -0.59 -37.18
C TRP A 697 -25.32 0.29 -35.99
N ALA A 698 -24.12 0.85 -35.98
CA ALA A 698 -23.65 1.74 -34.90
C ALA A 698 -24.50 2.98 -34.75
N ARG A 699 -24.95 3.56 -35.88
CA ARG A 699 -25.85 4.72 -35.92
C ARG A 699 -27.26 4.36 -35.37
N ALA A 700 -27.77 3.19 -35.71
CA ALA A 700 -29.03 2.67 -35.16
C ALA A 700 -28.90 2.46 -33.65
N ARG A 701 -27.79 1.88 -33.19
CA ARG A 701 -27.52 1.69 -31.77
C ARG A 701 -27.44 3.01 -31.00
N PHE A 702 -26.82 4.06 -31.55
CA PHE A 702 -26.86 5.40 -30.96
C PHE A 702 -28.29 5.87 -30.77
N GLN A 703 -29.15 5.70 -31.83
CA GLN A 703 -30.55 6.08 -31.77
C GLN A 703 -31.30 5.36 -30.66
N ASP A 704 -31.09 4.05 -30.51
CA ASP A 704 -31.76 3.26 -29.48
C ASP A 704 -31.31 3.63 -28.08
N LEU A 705 -30.00 3.75 -27.82
CA LEU A 705 -29.46 4.02 -26.50
C LEU A 705 -29.76 5.45 -26.01
N PHE A 706 -29.53 6.45 -26.85
CA PHE A 706 -29.53 7.84 -26.43
C PHE A 706 -30.77 8.64 -26.84
N HIS A 707 -31.65 8.04 -27.64
CA HIS A 707 -32.91 8.68 -28.01
C HIS A 707 -34.15 7.82 -27.66
N ASN A 708 -34.29 6.64 -28.24
CA ASN A 708 -35.49 5.84 -28.13
C ASN A 708 -35.74 5.36 -26.68
N ASN A 709 -34.73 4.80 -26.03
CA ASN A 709 -34.86 4.34 -24.64
C ASN A 709 -35.14 5.48 -23.68
N ILE A 710 -34.55 6.66 -23.91
CA ILE A 710 -34.79 7.85 -23.09
C ILE A 710 -36.18 8.40 -23.31
N ALA A 711 -36.65 8.48 -24.55
CA ALA A 711 -38.03 8.88 -24.86
C ALA A 711 -39.05 7.94 -24.24
N GLN A 712 -38.80 6.63 -24.28
CA GLN A 712 -39.64 5.62 -23.63
C GLN A 712 -39.63 5.79 -22.09
N LEU A 713 -38.48 6.04 -21.48
CA LEU A 713 -38.38 6.29 -20.05
C LEU A 713 -39.22 7.51 -19.64
N LEU A 714 -39.14 8.61 -20.38
CA LEU A 714 -39.93 9.84 -20.14
C LEU A 714 -41.40 9.66 -20.38
N THR A 715 -41.79 8.74 -21.27
CA THR A 715 -43.20 8.37 -21.47
C THR A 715 -43.73 7.55 -20.28
N SER A 716 -42.90 6.67 -19.72
CA SER A 716 -43.24 5.86 -18.54
C SER A 716 -43.27 6.68 -17.25
N PHE A 717 -42.39 7.69 -17.17
CA PHE A 717 -42.21 8.61 -16.04
C PHE A 717 -42.26 10.06 -16.55
N PRO A 718 -43.42 10.66 -16.78
CA PRO A 718 -43.53 12.04 -17.24
C PRO A 718 -42.90 13.04 -16.30
N LEU A 719 -42.47 14.20 -16.85
CA LEU A 719 -41.74 15.24 -16.08
C LEU A 719 -42.54 15.82 -14.91
N ASP A 720 -43.86 15.82 -15.04
CA ASP A 720 -44.82 16.30 -14.05
C ASP A 720 -45.36 15.21 -13.12
N MET A 721 -44.80 13.98 -13.21
CA MET A 721 -45.23 12.86 -12.38
C MET A 721 -44.93 13.14 -10.89
N VAL A 722 -45.94 12.85 -10.05
CA VAL A 722 -45.85 12.96 -8.59
C VAL A 722 -45.95 11.55 -7.99
N THR A 723 -45.15 11.29 -6.97
CA THR A 723 -45.16 10.00 -6.23
C THR A 723 -46.44 9.89 -5.38
N SER A 724 -46.74 8.70 -4.88
CA SER A 724 -47.87 8.46 -3.96
C SER A 724 -47.73 9.30 -2.64
N GLY A 725 -46.55 9.76 -2.29
CA GLY A 725 -46.30 10.65 -1.16
C GLY A 725 -46.40 12.14 -1.45
N GLY A 726 -46.83 12.55 -2.66
CA GLY A 726 -47.01 13.96 -3.04
C GLY A 726 -45.75 14.69 -3.45
N THR A 727 -44.60 14.02 -3.55
CA THR A 727 -43.33 14.63 -4.00
C THR A 727 -43.13 14.40 -5.51
N PRO A 728 -42.48 15.34 -6.24
CA PRO A 728 -42.15 15.13 -7.64
C PRO A 728 -41.30 13.86 -7.83
N PHE A 729 -41.65 13.05 -8.83
CA PHE A 729 -40.88 11.82 -9.14
C PHE A 729 -39.44 12.13 -9.54
N TRP A 730 -39.29 13.14 -10.37
CA TRP A 730 -37.97 13.66 -10.78
C TRP A 730 -37.41 14.66 -9.72
N SER A 731 -36.91 14.10 -8.63
CA SER A 731 -36.34 14.88 -7.53
C SER A 731 -35.17 14.10 -6.90
N GLY A 732 -34.30 14.80 -6.17
CA GLY A 732 -33.12 14.23 -5.52
C GLY A 732 -32.19 13.56 -6.54
N ALA A 733 -31.91 12.26 -6.36
CA ALA A 733 -31.04 11.46 -7.22
C ALA A 733 -31.62 11.18 -8.62
N LYS A 734 -32.92 11.37 -8.82
CA LYS A 734 -33.59 11.10 -10.10
C LYS A 734 -33.63 12.36 -10.93
N ARG A 735 -32.72 12.50 -11.89
CA ARG A 735 -32.65 13.60 -12.84
C ARG A 735 -33.33 13.21 -14.15
N PRO A 736 -34.22 14.04 -14.73
CA PRO A 736 -34.83 13.74 -16.01
C PRO A 736 -33.77 13.79 -17.13
N PRO A 737 -33.55 12.73 -17.91
CA PRO A 737 -32.65 12.75 -19.06
C PRO A 737 -33.33 13.46 -20.25
N SER A 738 -32.51 13.86 -21.24
CA SER A 738 -32.99 14.44 -22.50
C SER A 738 -32.66 13.51 -23.67
N PRO A 739 -33.63 13.15 -24.54
CA PRO A 739 -33.39 12.37 -25.74
C PRO A 739 -32.43 13.11 -26.68
N LEU A 740 -31.33 12.48 -27.08
CA LEU A 740 -30.37 13.06 -28.00
C LEU A 740 -30.73 12.82 -29.45
N LEU A 741 -30.64 13.83 -30.28
CA LEU A 741 -30.64 13.70 -31.72
C LEU A 741 -29.20 13.58 -32.21
N PHE A 742 -28.93 12.62 -33.09
CA PHE A 742 -27.60 12.45 -33.63
C PHE A 742 -27.19 13.68 -34.46
N ASP A 743 -26.05 14.26 -34.13
CA ASP A 743 -25.43 15.32 -34.88
C ASP A 743 -24.03 14.86 -35.30
N ALA A 744 -23.74 14.85 -36.60
CA ALA A 744 -22.43 14.48 -37.14
C ALA A 744 -21.35 15.56 -36.90
N ALA A 745 -21.73 16.77 -36.51
CA ALA A 745 -20.82 17.84 -36.13
C ALA A 745 -20.40 17.73 -34.64
N ASP A 746 -21.12 16.98 -33.81
CA ASP A 746 -20.75 16.74 -32.42
C ASP A 746 -19.66 15.65 -32.35
N PRO A 747 -18.46 16.00 -31.83
CA PRO A 747 -17.34 15.07 -31.76
C PRO A 747 -17.65 13.80 -30.94
N SER A 748 -18.46 13.89 -29.89
CA SER A 748 -18.80 12.76 -29.03
C SER A 748 -19.77 11.78 -29.72
N HIS A 749 -20.78 12.30 -30.43
CA HIS A 749 -21.68 11.48 -31.24
C HIS A 749 -20.93 10.73 -32.34
N LEU A 750 -20.04 11.45 -33.04
CA LEU A 750 -19.23 10.86 -34.11
C LEU A 750 -18.26 9.82 -33.56
N ALA A 751 -17.59 10.10 -32.43
CA ALA A 751 -16.67 9.16 -31.79
C ALA A 751 -17.35 7.86 -31.38
N PHE A 752 -18.55 7.93 -30.80
CA PHE A 752 -19.32 6.74 -30.44
C PHE A 752 -19.63 5.87 -31.65
N VAL A 753 -20.18 6.47 -32.73
CA VAL A 753 -20.58 5.73 -33.93
C VAL A 753 -19.35 5.09 -34.61
N LEU A 754 -18.24 5.81 -34.72
CA LEU A 754 -17.01 5.29 -35.32
C LEU A 754 -16.39 4.17 -34.49
N ALA A 755 -16.33 4.33 -33.16
CA ALA A 755 -15.78 3.30 -32.28
C ALA A 755 -16.63 2.02 -32.31
N ALA A 756 -17.96 2.13 -32.20
CA ALA A 756 -18.88 1.01 -32.26
C ALA A 756 -18.82 0.29 -33.63
N ALA A 757 -18.73 1.03 -34.72
CA ALA A 757 -18.60 0.46 -36.05
C ALA A 757 -17.28 -0.31 -36.24
N ARG A 758 -16.15 0.24 -35.74
CA ARG A 758 -14.83 -0.40 -35.80
C ARG A 758 -14.79 -1.70 -34.97
N LEU A 759 -15.35 -1.67 -33.75
CA LEU A 759 -15.44 -2.86 -32.92
C LEU A 759 -16.29 -3.96 -33.58
N ARG A 760 -17.42 -3.59 -34.17
CA ARG A 760 -18.25 -4.54 -34.91
C ARG A 760 -17.53 -5.08 -36.13
N ALA A 761 -16.85 -4.25 -36.91
CA ALA A 761 -16.05 -4.66 -38.06
C ALA A 761 -14.95 -5.66 -37.66
N ALA A 762 -14.26 -5.38 -36.57
CA ALA A 762 -13.24 -6.29 -36.01
C ALA A 762 -13.81 -7.64 -35.60
N ASN A 763 -14.96 -7.67 -34.91
CA ASN A 763 -15.61 -8.90 -34.49
C ASN A 763 -16.07 -9.80 -35.66
N PHE A 764 -16.38 -9.21 -36.80
CA PHE A 764 -16.84 -9.94 -37.99
C PHE A 764 -15.78 -10.05 -39.11
N GLY A 765 -14.54 -9.61 -38.88
CA GLY A 765 -13.48 -9.65 -39.89
C GLY A 765 -13.78 -8.78 -41.10
N VAL A 766 -14.57 -7.71 -40.96
CA VAL A 766 -14.86 -6.77 -42.05
C VAL A 766 -13.75 -5.73 -42.13
N ALA A 767 -13.18 -5.57 -43.34
CA ALA A 767 -12.09 -4.64 -43.61
C ALA A 767 -12.53 -3.18 -43.67
#